data_caee8c81370b86bdc9970137e4282c35
#
_entry.id   caee8c81370b86bdc9970137e4282c35
#
_cell.length_a   1.000
_cell.length_b   1.000
_cell.length_c   1.000
_cell.angle_alpha   90.00
_cell.angle_beta   90.00
_cell.angle_gamma   90.00
#
_symmetry.space_group_name_H-M   'P 1'
#
loop_
_entity.id
_entity.type
_entity.pdbx_description
1 polymer ?
#
loop_
_entity_poly.entity_id
_entity_poly.type
_entity_poly.pdbx_seq_one_letter_code
_entity_poly.pdbx_strand_id
1 'polypeptide(L)'
;LVWPSNGQYLILIPIQFPDKVTGKTIKSFKHFAYQTIEEAATAAQSLANDRDNPVDVFFALGSVKEDLTRMRKEDREALGKKVRGVHRSGHDNTCEVKAFWLDLDVKADPQAYATQPEAATALREFCQVMGLPKPMVTSSGGGLHVYWPLTEALDPDKWQHYASILKQLSDSWGLRADPSRTADRASVLRPVGTHNWKTGAPRTVQVVMASQPVSTDAFLQRLAYLVETMNLPPVQPPRHQLNVAQGMVLPGTPLAGNPLAAAVDVAAMNEAAAAGAGYEQADPREVVAKCPQLAWQAANQAAVPEPLWYAMIGCLRHAKDGAKAVHFMSRQSPTYDVIVTDMKLQQHADGGFPPSLCATFEHHRPGGCDGCPFRGKIKTPLQVVRKLEQVAPPVVQLAAAAGTVSIALPPPPPPFKRVVNPMTGTARIAMTVGDKNGVEEDIVLYEYDLYPSRLIFDERENRYNVVVHRWLPKDGWKEFDIPTGKLYDRKQLAMTLGDIGVMPDLGHVEEIVQYLVGYIRDLQKVAAASTIYAQLGWRPEMDKFVLPDRIITASGVEPITVSRNITNALSWMEPRGDLEVWKRVVAAYERPGMEAHQFGFGVGFASPLFAFTNFGGMLVSMIGERGAGKSSSAMSANSIYGHPKMGWADRENDTARAFVQKLGVLNNLPATYDEHTNLDGDMVSDLCYMVSKGQGRQRLQQNGDAAQNHGNWHLMMLMTGNRSLNARLATAKADSSAEAARVFEYTVPPQTMSKADADLNWGPGGLIFDNFGLAGEPYIRHVIQNQAWAKERVKYWVREVDAAGNVNSGERFWSAGVACVLTGFELANQCGLTNADIGRLFTFAIRVIHSMRAEVEENTRSPIGLVSEYINSNLRSMIVLTSDANTQGLAQVQHAPTSDRLRIRLERHTGRLYIDRADFRRFCAKAQIDPNTVQRELTNAGVLRANATRIVLGRDTVFRTAQTMCWLLDANAPALAGVGDLSAVATAPAPQPQPAATTP
;
A
#
# COMPACT_ATOMS: atom_id res chain seq x y z
N LEU A 1 3.08 -35.94 -9.65
CA LEU A 1 3.72 -35.08 -10.67
C LEU A 1 4.05 -33.67 -10.18
N VAL A 2 3.17 -33.08 -9.33
CA VAL A 2 3.31 -31.71 -8.87
C VAL A 2 4.20 -31.57 -7.64
N TRP A 3 4.19 -32.55 -6.75
CA TRP A 3 5.03 -32.52 -5.54
C TRP A 3 6.48 -32.94 -5.81
N PRO A 4 7.47 -32.26 -5.16
CA PRO A 4 8.85 -32.74 -5.13
C PRO A 4 8.99 -34.05 -4.34
N SER A 5 10.14 -34.72 -4.44
CA SER A 5 10.41 -35.95 -3.70
C SER A 5 11.03 -35.70 -2.33
N ASN A 6 11.38 -34.47 -2.00
CA ASN A 6 12.06 -34.10 -0.75
C ASN A 6 11.18 -33.21 0.12
N GLY A 7 11.26 -33.35 1.45
CA GLY A 7 10.48 -32.61 2.43
C GLY A 7 9.20 -33.34 2.88
N GLN A 8 8.33 -32.63 3.58
CA GLN A 8 7.05 -33.14 4.08
C GLN A 8 5.88 -32.55 3.29
N TYR A 9 4.71 -33.20 3.32
CA TYR A 9 3.57 -32.85 2.49
C TYR A 9 2.39 -32.42 3.35
N LEU A 10 1.79 -31.25 3.06
CA LEU A 10 0.68 -30.70 3.84
C LEU A 10 -0.66 -30.87 3.13
N ILE A 11 -1.62 -31.44 3.87
CA ILE A 11 -3.05 -31.45 3.55
C ILE A 11 -3.76 -30.48 4.49
N LEU A 12 -4.70 -29.72 3.98
CA LEU A 12 -5.40 -28.67 4.70
C LEU A 12 -6.92 -28.82 4.54
N ILE A 13 -7.66 -28.57 5.63
CA ILE A 13 -9.12 -28.42 5.58
C ILE A 13 -9.50 -27.06 6.17
N PRO A 14 -10.52 -26.37 5.63
CA PRO A 14 -11.01 -25.13 6.20
C PRO A 14 -11.73 -25.40 7.51
N ILE A 15 -11.49 -24.55 8.50
CA ILE A 15 -12.20 -24.57 9.78
C ILE A 15 -12.74 -23.18 10.09
N GLN A 16 -13.86 -23.14 10.82
CA GLN A 16 -14.45 -21.89 11.30
C GLN A 16 -14.63 -21.98 12.82
N PHE A 17 -14.25 -20.92 13.52
CA PHE A 17 -14.45 -20.83 14.97
C PHE A 17 -14.71 -19.38 15.37
N PRO A 18 -15.49 -19.15 16.47
CA PRO A 18 -15.73 -17.79 16.95
C PRO A 18 -14.44 -17.23 17.58
N ASP A 19 -14.16 -15.98 17.28
CA ASP A 19 -13.12 -15.21 17.96
C ASP A 19 -13.55 -14.97 19.41
N LYS A 20 -12.72 -15.38 20.37
CA LYS A 20 -13.01 -15.29 21.80
C LYS A 20 -13.14 -13.85 22.33
N VAL A 21 -12.62 -12.86 21.59
CA VAL A 21 -12.61 -11.44 21.98
C VAL A 21 -13.72 -10.67 21.26
N THR A 22 -13.90 -10.92 19.97
CA THR A 22 -14.81 -10.13 19.12
C THR A 22 -16.13 -10.84 18.81
N GLY A 23 -16.23 -12.15 19.08
CA GLY A 23 -17.39 -12.98 18.71
C GLY A 23 -17.57 -13.23 17.20
N LYS A 24 -16.71 -12.65 16.34
CA LYS A 24 -16.78 -12.83 14.89
C LYS A 24 -16.26 -14.19 14.47
N THR A 25 -16.86 -14.79 13.45
CA THR A 25 -16.39 -16.06 12.88
C THR A 25 -15.04 -15.87 12.18
N ILE A 26 -14.00 -16.53 12.71
CA ILE A 26 -12.68 -16.61 12.08
C ILE A 26 -12.65 -17.81 11.14
N LYS A 27 -12.26 -17.58 9.88
CA LYS A 27 -11.95 -18.64 8.91
C LYS A 27 -10.46 -18.94 8.95
N SER A 28 -10.08 -20.20 9.07
CA SER A 28 -8.69 -20.66 9.12
C SER A 28 -8.57 -22.03 8.48
N PHE A 29 -7.35 -22.60 8.47
CA PHE A 29 -7.10 -23.96 8.02
C PHE A 29 -6.54 -24.83 9.14
N LYS A 30 -7.02 -26.07 9.24
CA LYS A 30 -6.36 -27.12 10.00
C LYS A 30 -5.38 -27.83 9.06
N HIS A 31 -4.15 -28.02 9.51
CA HIS A 31 -3.05 -28.57 8.72
C HIS A 31 -2.69 -29.94 9.23
N PHE A 32 -2.36 -30.83 8.30
CA PHE A 32 -1.88 -32.20 8.55
C PHE A 32 -0.61 -32.41 7.75
N ALA A 33 0.48 -32.80 8.38
CA ALA A 33 1.79 -33.07 7.74
C ALA A 33 2.01 -34.57 7.62
N TYR A 34 2.53 -34.99 6.48
CA TYR A 34 2.84 -36.37 6.11
C TYR A 34 4.25 -36.50 5.58
N GLN A 35 4.89 -37.64 5.81
CA GLN A 35 6.27 -37.88 5.40
C GLN A 35 6.38 -38.33 3.94
N THR A 36 5.35 -38.99 3.42
CA THR A 36 5.33 -39.49 2.05
C THR A 36 4.15 -38.95 1.24
N ILE A 37 4.32 -38.94 -0.10
CA ILE A 37 3.27 -38.51 -1.02
C ILE A 37 2.06 -39.44 -0.93
N GLU A 38 2.30 -40.75 -0.76
CA GLU A 38 1.27 -41.77 -0.67
C GLU A 38 0.40 -41.61 0.59
N GLU A 39 1.03 -41.33 1.73
CA GLU A 39 0.29 -41.04 2.98
C GLU A 39 -0.58 -39.79 2.83
N ALA A 40 -0.02 -38.71 2.26
CA ALA A 40 -0.74 -37.46 2.05
C ALA A 40 -1.91 -37.63 1.07
N ALA A 41 -1.70 -38.39 -0.01
CA ALA A 41 -2.75 -38.67 -0.99
C ALA A 41 -3.87 -39.52 -0.39
N THR A 42 -3.53 -40.58 0.36
CA THR A 42 -4.49 -41.44 1.07
C THR A 42 -5.32 -40.64 2.08
N ALA A 43 -4.66 -39.77 2.84
CA ALA A 43 -5.34 -38.88 3.78
C ALA A 43 -6.27 -37.88 3.10
N ALA A 44 -5.84 -37.30 1.98
CA ALA A 44 -6.68 -36.37 1.19
C ALA A 44 -7.95 -37.07 0.67
N GLN A 45 -7.83 -38.30 0.18
CA GLN A 45 -8.98 -39.10 -0.27
C GLN A 45 -9.89 -39.49 0.87
N SER A 46 -9.34 -39.92 2.02
CA SER A 46 -10.11 -40.24 3.22
C SER A 46 -10.93 -39.04 3.70
N LEU A 47 -10.30 -37.87 3.80
CA LEU A 47 -10.99 -36.63 4.19
C LEU A 47 -12.05 -36.20 3.19
N ALA A 48 -11.82 -36.38 1.90
CA ALA A 48 -12.76 -36.00 0.83
C ALA A 48 -13.98 -36.95 0.78
N ASN A 49 -13.83 -38.23 1.20
CA ASN A 49 -14.87 -39.26 1.18
C ASN A 49 -15.62 -39.38 2.51
N ASP A 50 -15.29 -38.59 3.51
CA ASP A 50 -16.01 -38.53 4.76
C ASP A 50 -17.43 -37.97 4.53
N ARG A 51 -18.44 -38.85 4.52
CA ARG A 51 -19.83 -38.47 4.26
C ARG A 51 -20.48 -37.78 5.44
N ASP A 52 -19.98 -38.00 6.63
CA ASP A 52 -20.54 -37.45 7.87
C ASP A 52 -20.05 -36.01 8.08
N ASN A 53 -18.88 -35.68 7.54
CA ASN A 53 -18.28 -34.35 7.62
C ASN A 53 -17.75 -33.88 6.25
N PRO A 54 -18.62 -33.47 5.31
CA PRO A 54 -18.19 -33.02 3.98
C PRO A 54 -17.36 -31.73 4.07
N VAL A 55 -16.11 -31.79 3.65
CA VAL A 55 -15.17 -30.67 3.72
C VAL A 55 -14.42 -30.48 2.40
N ASP A 56 -14.07 -29.23 2.11
CA ASP A 56 -13.09 -28.92 1.08
C ASP A 56 -11.70 -29.38 1.53
N VAL A 57 -11.00 -30.13 0.70
CA VAL A 57 -9.62 -30.57 0.96
C VAL A 57 -8.67 -29.80 0.06
N PHE A 58 -7.58 -29.30 0.63
CA PHE A 58 -6.52 -28.59 -0.09
C PHE A 58 -5.17 -29.25 0.17
N PHE A 59 -4.23 -29.07 -0.74
CA PHE A 59 -2.85 -29.48 -0.57
C PHE A 59 -1.89 -28.28 -0.82
N ALA A 60 -0.80 -28.20 -0.07
CA ALA A 60 0.26 -27.27 -0.34
C ALA A 60 1.02 -27.68 -1.60
N LEU A 61 1.30 -26.73 -2.50
CA LEU A 61 1.91 -27.02 -3.80
C LEU A 61 3.42 -27.28 -3.72
N GLY A 62 4.10 -26.73 -2.71
CA GLY A 62 5.47 -27.06 -2.35
C GLY A 62 5.53 -28.02 -1.18
N SER A 63 6.62 -28.77 -1.04
CA SER A 63 6.94 -29.51 0.19
C SER A 63 7.42 -28.56 1.29
N VAL A 64 7.37 -28.98 2.54
CA VAL A 64 7.79 -28.18 3.70
C VAL A 64 9.00 -28.79 4.40
N LYS A 65 9.83 -27.95 5.03
CA LYS A 65 11.05 -28.33 5.72
C LYS A 65 10.74 -29.08 7.01
N GLU A 66 9.76 -28.61 7.78
CA GLU A 66 9.46 -29.06 9.13
C GLU A 66 7.96 -29.15 9.38
N ASP A 67 7.54 -30.13 10.19
CA ASP A 67 6.18 -30.24 10.70
C ASP A 67 5.91 -29.24 11.83
N LEU A 68 5.60 -28.01 11.48
CA LEU A 68 5.21 -26.97 12.44
C LEU A 68 3.79 -27.17 13.00
N THR A 69 3.06 -28.21 12.58
CA THR A 69 1.69 -28.46 13.04
C THR A 69 1.67 -28.91 14.51
N ARG A 70 2.74 -29.55 14.98
CA ARG A 70 2.90 -30.10 16.33
C ARG A 70 3.73 -29.22 17.27
N MET A 71 4.31 -28.12 16.78
CA MET A 71 5.14 -27.24 17.59
C MET A 71 4.33 -26.59 18.71
N ARG A 72 4.82 -26.65 19.96
CA ARG A 72 4.16 -26.02 21.11
C ARG A 72 4.14 -24.50 20.96
N LYS A 73 3.23 -23.83 21.66
CA LYS A 73 3.07 -22.37 21.59
C LYS A 73 4.34 -21.66 22.08
N GLU A 74 4.95 -22.18 23.15
CA GLU A 74 6.15 -21.65 23.79
C GLU A 74 7.35 -21.72 22.84
N ASP A 75 7.52 -22.84 22.13
CA ASP A 75 8.62 -23.04 21.16
C ASP A 75 8.48 -22.09 19.96
N ARG A 76 7.25 -21.80 19.55
CA ARG A 76 6.95 -20.83 18.48
C ARG A 76 7.23 -19.39 18.91
N GLU A 77 6.97 -19.06 20.17
CA GLU A 77 7.27 -17.74 20.75
C GLU A 77 8.77 -17.54 20.93
N ALA A 78 9.51 -18.60 21.31
CA ALA A 78 10.97 -18.59 21.44
C ALA A 78 11.70 -18.33 20.10
N LEU A 79 11.08 -18.68 18.96
CA LEU A 79 11.58 -18.34 17.62
C LEU A 79 11.43 -16.86 17.24
N GLY A 80 10.93 -16.01 18.15
CA GLY A 80 10.79 -14.56 17.96
C GLY A 80 9.76 -14.14 16.91
N LYS A 81 8.97 -15.09 16.38
CA LYS A 81 7.92 -14.82 15.39
C LYS A 81 6.58 -14.66 16.11
N LYS A 82 5.89 -13.54 15.91
CA LYS A 82 4.52 -13.37 16.41
C LYS A 82 3.66 -14.55 15.97
N VAL A 83 2.94 -15.16 16.91
CA VAL A 83 2.11 -16.38 16.74
C VAL A 83 1.15 -16.33 15.52
N ARG A 84 0.82 -15.14 15.02
CA ARG A 84 0.01 -14.95 13.80
C ARG A 84 0.77 -15.12 12.47
N GLY A 85 2.09 -15.23 12.45
CA GLY A 85 2.91 -15.22 11.25
C GLY A 85 3.64 -16.51 10.92
N VAL A 86 3.63 -17.52 11.78
CA VAL A 86 4.23 -18.83 11.49
C VAL A 86 3.19 -19.65 10.73
N HIS A 87 3.13 -19.44 9.43
CA HIS A 87 2.33 -20.30 8.55
C HIS A 87 3.01 -21.65 8.44
N ARG A 88 2.26 -22.72 8.71
CA ARG A 88 2.71 -24.10 8.62
C ARG A 88 3.12 -24.49 7.20
N SER A 89 2.52 -23.82 6.20
CA SER A 89 2.87 -23.86 4.78
C SER A 89 3.47 -22.56 4.25
N GLY A 90 3.97 -21.68 5.15
CA GLY A 90 4.42 -20.36 4.78
C GLY A 90 5.74 -20.34 3.99
N HIS A 91 6.07 -19.18 3.42
CA HIS A 91 7.24 -18.96 2.57
C HIS A 91 8.55 -19.48 3.17
N ASP A 92 8.78 -19.26 4.47
CA ASP A 92 10.02 -19.66 5.14
C ASP A 92 10.12 -21.18 5.36
N ASN A 93 8.99 -21.89 5.39
CA ASN A 93 8.93 -23.33 5.62
C ASN A 93 8.83 -24.14 4.33
N THR A 94 8.78 -23.53 3.14
CA THR A 94 8.81 -24.25 1.87
C THR A 94 10.20 -24.86 1.66
N CYS A 95 10.25 -26.17 1.35
CA CYS A 95 11.47 -26.91 1.11
C CYS A 95 11.84 -26.86 -0.37
N GLU A 96 11.00 -27.38 -1.22
CA GLU A 96 11.16 -27.46 -2.67
C GLU A 96 9.83 -27.28 -3.40
N VAL A 97 9.89 -26.88 -4.67
CA VAL A 97 8.71 -26.72 -5.54
C VAL A 97 9.00 -27.38 -6.89
N LYS A 98 8.09 -28.22 -7.38
CA LYS A 98 8.28 -29.02 -8.61
C LYS A 98 7.28 -28.70 -9.72
N ALA A 99 6.52 -27.63 -9.64
CA ALA A 99 5.61 -27.20 -10.69
C ALA A 99 5.46 -25.68 -10.71
N PHE A 100 5.14 -25.12 -11.87
CA PHE A 100 4.51 -23.80 -11.98
C PHE A 100 3.01 -23.98 -12.14
N TRP A 101 2.21 -22.99 -11.72
CA TRP A 101 0.75 -23.08 -11.76
C TRP A 101 0.05 -21.76 -12.03
N LEU A 102 -1.19 -21.86 -12.51
CA LEU A 102 -2.16 -20.77 -12.61
C LEU A 102 -3.51 -21.28 -12.05
N ASP A 103 -4.27 -20.38 -11.42
CA ASP A 103 -5.66 -20.63 -11.01
C ASP A 103 -6.58 -19.73 -11.83
N LEU A 104 -7.41 -20.34 -12.69
CA LEU A 104 -8.34 -19.64 -13.57
C LEU A 104 -9.75 -19.80 -13.01
N ASP A 105 -10.22 -18.78 -12.33
CA ASP A 105 -11.57 -18.75 -11.74
C ASP A 105 -12.66 -18.69 -12.81
N VAL A 106 -13.75 -19.43 -12.56
CA VAL A 106 -14.98 -19.38 -13.36
C VAL A 106 -16.13 -18.96 -12.45
N LYS A 107 -16.60 -17.73 -12.62
CA LYS A 107 -17.67 -17.13 -11.83
C LYS A 107 -18.27 -15.92 -12.59
N ALA A 108 -19.45 -15.47 -12.18
CA ALA A 108 -20.08 -14.25 -12.72
C ALA A 108 -19.36 -12.99 -12.23
N ASP A 109 -18.15 -12.73 -12.73
CA ASP A 109 -17.26 -11.64 -12.34
C ASP A 109 -16.51 -11.19 -13.61
N PRO A 110 -16.44 -9.90 -13.96
CA PRO A 110 -15.72 -9.41 -15.12
C PRO A 110 -14.23 -9.78 -15.15
N GLN A 111 -13.61 -10.03 -13.98
CA GLN A 111 -12.21 -10.43 -13.84
C GLN A 111 -12.00 -11.96 -13.92
N ALA A 112 -13.07 -12.73 -14.05
CA ALA A 112 -13.04 -14.18 -14.20
C ALA A 112 -13.63 -14.60 -15.55
N TYR A 113 -13.57 -15.90 -15.84
CA TYR A 113 -14.21 -16.47 -17.03
C TYR A 113 -15.66 -16.85 -16.74
N ALA A 114 -16.54 -16.73 -17.72
CA ALA A 114 -17.92 -17.14 -17.57
C ALA A 114 -18.07 -18.66 -17.56
N THR A 115 -17.21 -19.38 -18.30
CA THR A 115 -17.24 -20.85 -18.42
C THR A 115 -15.83 -21.46 -18.44
N GLN A 116 -15.72 -22.75 -18.07
CA GLN A 116 -14.45 -23.49 -18.17
C GLN A 116 -13.95 -23.64 -19.63
N PRO A 117 -14.80 -23.88 -20.66
CA PRO A 117 -14.35 -23.86 -22.04
C PRO A 117 -13.74 -22.53 -22.49
N GLU A 118 -14.31 -21.39 -22.08
CA GLU A 118 -13.72 -20.06 -22.33
C GLU A 118 -12.34 -19.90 -21.70
N ALA A 119 -12.19 -20.26 -20.42
CA ALA A 119 -10.91 -20.27 -19.70
C ALA A 119 -9.88 -21.21 -20.38
N ALA A 120 -10.30 -22.38 -20.84
CA ALA A 120 -9.44 -23.33 -21.53
C ALA A 120 -9.00 -22.83 -22.92
N THR A 121 -9.85 -22.09 -23.63
CA THR A 121 -9.51 -21.47 -24.93
C THR A 121 -8.48 -20.35 -24.71
N ALA A 122 -8.71 -19.44 -23.78
CA ALA A 122 -7.76 -18.38 -23.42
C ALA A 122 -6.40 -18.93 -22.97
N LEU A 123 -6.40 -20.00 -22.17
CA LEU A 123 -5.18 -20.69 -21.76
C LEU A 123 -4.42 -21.28 -22.96
N ARG A 124 -5.13 -21.90 -23.91
CA ARG A 124 -4.50 -22.49 -25.11
C ARG A 124 -3.84 -21.39 -25.94
N GLU A 125 -4.53 -20.31 -26.20
CA GLU A 125 -4.02 -19.17 -26.95
C GLU A 125 -2.81 -18.54 -26.24
N PHE A 126 -2.88 -18.34 -24.93
CA PHE A 126 -1.76 -17.87 -24.13
C PHE A 126 -0.53 -18.77 -24.26
N CYS A 127 -0.70 -20.09 -24.09
CA CYS A 127 0.41 -21.04 -24.23
C CYS A 127 0.99 -21.04 -25.66
N GLN A 128 0.13 -20.93 -26.69
CA GLN A 128 0.57 -20.89 -28.07
C GLN A 128 1.36 -19.62 -28.39
N VAL A 129 0.87 -18.45 -28.01
CA VAL A 129 1.54 -17.16 -28.24
C VAL A 129 2.85 -17.08 -27.46
N MET A 130 2.87 -17.51 -26.20
CA MET A 130 4.08 -17.54 -25.38
C MET A 130 5.02 -18.69 -25.70
N GLY A 131 4.61 -19.63 -26.57
CA GLY A 131 5.41 -20.83 -26.86
C GLY A 131 5.70 -21.67 -25.63
N LEU A 132 4.76 -21.69 -24.67
CA LEU A 132 4.86 -22.52 -23.48
C LEU A 132 4.43 -23.97 -23.78
N PRO A 133 5.02 -24.96 -23.13
CA PRO A 133 4.62 -26.35 -23.33
C PRO A 133 3.20 -26.59 -22.83
N LYS A 134 2.57 -27.66 -23.35
CA LYS A 134 1.22 -28.06 -22.95
C LYS A 134 1.16 -28.33 -21.45
N PRO A 135 0.32 -27.62 -20.66
CA PRO A 135 0.18 -27.85 -19.24
C PRO A 135 -0.71 -29.06 -18.91
N MET A 136 -0.62 -29.56 -17.68
CA MET A 136 -1.65 -30.36 -17.08
C MET A 136 -2.75 -29.45 -16.57
N VAL A 137 -4.03 -29.76 -16.87
CA VAL A 137 -5.18 -28.96 -16.46
C VAL A 137 -6.14 -29.82 -15.67
N THR A 138 -6.59 -29.33 -14.53
CA THR A 138 -7.61 -29.99 -13.69
C THR A 138 -8.81 -29.06 -13.53
N SER A 139 -10.02 -29.59 -13.64
CA SER A 139 -11.22 -28.88 -13.21
C SER A 139 -11.28 -28.87 -11.68
N SER A 140 -11.34 -27.69 -11.07
CA SER A 140 -11.48 -27.52 -9.62
C SER A 140 -12.94 -27.61 -9.14
N GLY A 141 -13.86 -27.99 -10.01
CA GLY A 141 -15.30 -27.97 -9.77
C GLY A 141 -15.91 -26.55 -9.84
N GLY A 142 -15.11 -25.51 -9.95
CA GLY A 142 -15.53 -24.12 -10.14
C GLY A 142 -14.75 -23.43 -11.25
N GLY A 143 -13.45 -23.62 -11.33
CA GLY A 143 -12.51 -23.07 -12.30
C GLY A 143 -11.56 -24.12 -12.81
N LEU A 144 -10.41 -23.70 -13.34
CA LEU A 144 -9.34 -24.56 -13.83
C LEU A 144 -8.06 -24.29 -13.05
N HIS A 145 -7.45 -25.35 -12.50
CA HIS A 145 -6.08 -25.31 -12.03
C HIS A 145 -5.15 -25.79 -13.15
N VAL A 146 -4.17 -25.03 -13.49
CA VAL A 146 -3.20 -25.28 -14.56
C VAL A 146 -1.84 -25.54 -13.95
N TYR A 147 -1.14 -26.59 -14.39
CA TYR A 147 0.17 -26.95 -13.87
C TYR A 147 1.15 -27.26 -14.99
N TRP A 148 2.39 -26.82 -14.80
CA TRP A 148 3.55 -27.31 -15.53
C TRP A 148 4.45 -28.07 -14.55
N PRO A 149 4.23 -29.40 -14.37
CA PRO A 149 5.12 -30.23 -13.57
C PRO A 149 6.51 -30.23 -14.19
N LEU A 150 7.54 -30.13 -13.38
CA LEU A 150 8.92 -30.08 -13.82
C LEU A 150 9.59 -31.45 -13.66
N THR A 151 10.64 -31.72 -14.48
CA THR A 151 11.48 -32.91 -14.30
C THR A 151 12.24 -32.89 -13.00
N GLU A 152 12.72 -31.70 -12.57
CA GLU A 152 13.46 -31.49 -11.35
C GLU A 152 12.81 -30.45 -10.48
N ALA A 153 12.91 -30.62 -9.16
CA ALA A 153 12.44 -29.65 -8.20
C ALA A 153 13.38 -28.42 -8.15
N LEU A 154 12.81 -27.28 -7.81
CA LEU A 154 13.49 -26.01 -7.69
C LEU A 154 13.59 -25.58 -6.22
N ASP A 155 14.69 -24.91 -5.90
CA ASP A 155 14.81 -24.10 -4.71
C ASP A 155 13.67 -23.06 -4.68
N PRO A 156 13.05 -22.81 -3.52
CA PRO A 156 11.91 -21.91 -3.42
C PRO A 156 12.17 -20.48 -3.90
N ASP A 157 13.37 -19.96 -3.75
CA ASP A 157 13.71 -18.58 -4.16
C ASP A 157 13.93 -18.52 -5.68
N LYS A 158 14.59 -19.52 -6.26
CA LYS A 158 14.71 -19.67 -7.71
C LYS A 158 13.33 -19.84 -8.35
N TRP A 159 12.48 -20.70 -7.78
CA TRP A 159 11.10 -20.87 -8.25
C TRP A 159 10.32 -19.55 -8.18
N GLN A 160 10.41 -18.83 -7.07
CA GLN A 160 9.69 -17.57 -6.86
C GLN A 160 10.02 -16.52 -7.93
N HIS A 161 11.30 -16.44 -8.33
CA HIS A 161 11.72 -15.54 -9.39
C HIS A 161 11.01 -15.84 -10.71
N TYR A 162 11.05 -17.11 -11.16
CA TYR A 162 10.42 -17.49 -12.43
C TYR A 162 8.90 -17.53 -12.37
N ALA A 163 8.29 -17.83 -11.22
CA ALA A 163 6.85 -17.70 -11.02
C ALA A 163 6.37 -16.26 -11.14
N SER A 164 7.18 -15.30 -10.67
CA SER A 164 6.90 -13.87 -10.86
C SER A 164 6.99 -13.44 -12.32
N ILE A 165 7.89 -14.06 -13.11
CA ILE A 165 7.93 -13.87 -14.58
C ILE A 165 6.67 -14.42 -15.22
N LEU A 166 6.25 -15.64 -14.87
CA LEU A 166 5.03 -16.24 -15.40
C LEU A 166 3.79 -15.39 -15.09
N LYS A 167 3.75 -14.83 -13.89
CA LYS A 167 2.70 -13.87 -13.49
C LYS A 167 2.70 -12.63 -14.39
N GLN A 168 3.85 -11.97 -14.58
CA GLN A 168 3.96 -10.82 -15.48
C GLN A 168 3.51 -11.14 -16.90
N LEU A 169 3.88 -12.32 -17.44
CA LEU A 169 3.47 -12.78 -18.76
C LEU A 169 1.95 -12.98 -18.84
N SER A 170 1.34 -13.59 -17.82
CA SER A 170 -0.11 -13.77 -17.77
C SER A 170 -0.85 -12.43 -17.68
N ASP A 171 -0.37 -11.52 -16.85
CA ASP A 171 -0.96 -10.18 -16.67
C ASP A 171 -0.82 -9.34 -17.96
N SER A 172 0.37 -9.33 -18.59
CA SER A 172 0.63 -8.56 -19.82
C SER A 172 -0.18 -9.06 -21.03
N TRP A 173 -0.46 -10.35 -21.10
CA TRP A 173 -1.30 -10.94 -22.15
C TRP A 173 -2.80 -10.76 -21.85
N GLY A 174 -3.17 -10.47 -20.60
CA GLY A 174 -4.57 -10.34 -20.19
C GLY A 174 -5.24 -11.68 -19.84
N LEU A 175 -4.46 -12.72 -19.49
CA LEU A 175 -4.99 -13.98 -18.98
C LEU A 175 -5.56 -13.75 -17.57
N ARG A 176 -6.86 -14.04 -17.38
CA ARG A 176 -7.56 -13.84 -16.11
C ARG A 176 -7.22 -14.96 -15.10
N ALA A 177 -5.96 -15.00 -14.67
CA ALA A 177 -5.49 -15.89 -13.61
C ALA A 177 -5.50 -15.19 -12.25
N ASP A 178 -5.74 -15.92 -11.15
CA ASP A 178 -5.65 -15.33 -9.80
C ASP A 178 -4.22 -14.88 -9.52
N PRO A 179 -3.95 -13.56 -9.48
CA PRO A 179 -2.59 -13.04 -9.31
C PRO A 179 -2.04 -13.30 -7.91
N SER A 180 -2.89 -13.63 -6.93
CA SER A 180 -2.47 -13.97 -5.56
C SER A 180 -1.94 -15.39 -5.44
N ARG A 181 -2.20 -16.25 -6.42
CA ARG A 181 -1.81 -17.67 -6.42
C ARG A 181 -0.61 -17.97 -7.30
N THR A 182 -0.48 -17.30 -8.43
CA THR A 182 0.50 -17.61 -9.47
C THR A 182 1.95 -17.56 -9.01
N ALA A 183 2.29 -16.58 -8.17
CA ALA A 183 3.66 -16.37 -7.67
C ALA A 183 3.73 -16.46 -6.14
N ASP A 184 2.96 -17.32 -5.53
CA ASP A 184 2.96 -17.56 -4.08
C ASP A 184 3.32 -19.02 -3.80
N ARG A 185 4.55 -19.27 -3.34
CA ARG A 185 5.06 -20.61 -3.00
C ARG A 185 4.34 -21.28 -1.81
N ALA A 186 3.55 -20.51 -1.06
CA ALA A 186 2.68 -21.01 0.00
C ALA A 186 1.24 -21.31 -0.48
N SER A 187 0.99 -21.25 -1.78
CA SER A 187 -0.31 -21.51 -2.38
C SER A 187 -0.79 -22.92 -2.11
N VAL A 188 -2.11 -23.01 -1.94
CA VAL A 188 -2.82 -24.28 -1.76
C VAL A 188 -3.94 -24.38 -2.80
N LEU A 189 -4.08 -25.57 -3.42
CA LEU A 189 -5.13 -25.87 -4.38
C LEU A 189 -5.82 -27.18 -4.00
N ARG A 190 -6.92 -27.53 -4.68
CA ARG A 190 -7.63 -28.80 -4.42
C ARG A 190 -6.97 -29.95 -5.16
N PRO A 191 -6.64 -31.05 -4.47
CA PRO A 191 -6.07 -32.23 -5.15
C PRO A 191 -7.14 -32.98 -5.98
N VAL A 192 -6.68 -33.63 -7.05
CA VAL A 192 -7.51 -34.50 -7.88
C VAL A 192 -8.12 -35.64 -7.06
N GLY A 193 -9.38 -36.00 -7.32
CA GLY A 193 -10.11 -37.02 -6.59
C GLY A 193 -10.83 -36.52 -5.33
N THR A 194 -10.73 -35.22 -5.03
CA THR A 194 -11.50 -34.59 -3.94
C THR A 194 -12.70 -33.80 -4.49
N HIS A 195 -13.42 -33.10 -3.62
CA HIS A 195 -14.63 -32.38 -3.96
C HIS A 195 -14.53 -30.88 -3.61
N ASN A 196 -15.20 -30.05 -4.41
CA ASN A 196 -15.42 -28.64 -4.14
C ASN A 196 -16.87 -28.45 -3.62
N TRP A 197 -17.00 -28.04 -2.38
CA TRP A 197 -18.29 -27.87 -1.69
C TRP A 197 -18.80 -26.43 -1.64
N LYS A 198 -18.12 -25.48 -2.30
CA LYS A 198 -18.49 -24.04 -2.25
C LYS A 198 -19.94 -23.74 -2.60
N THR A 199 -20.59 -24.56 -3.41
CA THR A 199 -21.98 -24.36 -3.87
C THR A 199 -23.00 -25.23 -3.14
N GLY A 200 -22.60 -25.89 -2.05
CA GLY A 200 -23.47 -26.78 -1.27
C GLY A 200 -23.64 -28.18 -1.86
N ALA A 201 -23.22 -28.43 -3.09
CA ALA A 201 -23.19 -29.73 -3.74
C ALA A 201 -21.75 -30.12 -4.09
N PRO A 202 -21.37 -31.41 -3.97
CA PRO A 202 -20.03 -31.87 -4.32
C PRO A 202 -19.77 -31.77 -5.82
N ARG A 203 -18.71 -31.07 -6.21
CA ARG A 203 -18.20 -31.03 -7.57
C ARG A 203 -16.83 -31.68 -7.58
N THR A 204 -16.68 -32.79 -8.30
CA THR A 204 -15.44 -33.55 -8.31
C THR A 204 -14.30 -32.78 -8.96
N VAL A 205 -13.13 -32.78 -8.31
CA VAL A 205 -11.88 -32.27 -8.85
C VAL A 205 -11.23 -33.36 -9.71
N GLN A 206 -11.11 -33.13 -11.03
CA GLN A 206 -10.66 -34.14 -11.97
C GLN A 206 -9.71 -33.60 -13.02
N VAL A 207 -8.82 -34.45 -13.53
CA VAL A 207 -7.93 -34.10 -14.64
C VAL A 207 -8.74 -33.93 -15.91
N VAL A 208 -8.65 -32.73 -16.54
CA VAL A 208 -9.26 -32.44 -17.84
C VAL A 208 -8.26 -32.66 -18.96
N MET A 209 -7.00 -32.34 -18.72
CA MET A 209 -5.91 -32.50 -19.68
C MET A 209 -4.65 -32.95 -18.96
N ALA A 210 -4.17 -34.11 -19.29
CA ALA A 210 -2.89 -34.62 -18.78
C ALA A 210 -1.70 -34.09 -19.59
N SER A 211 -0.55 -33.95 -18.94
CA SER A 211 0.74 -33.69 -19.58
C SER A 211 1.86 -34.44 -18.90
N GLN A 212 2.97 -34.64 -19.62
CA GLN A 212 4.21 -35.16 -19.04
C GLN A 212 4.96 -34.01 -18.33
N PRO A 213 5.85 -34.33 -17.39
CA PRO A 213 6.73 -33.33 -16.80
C PRO A 213 7.59 -32.65 -17.87
N VAL A 214 7.75 -31.34 -17.74
CA VAL A 214 8.50 -30.50 -18.66
C VAL A 214 9.95 -30.39 -18.17
N SER A 215 10.91 -30.40 -19.12
CA SER A 215 12.31 -30.11 -18.74
C SER A 215 12.42 -28.80 -17.97
N THR A 216 12.94 -28.86 -16.76
CA THR A 216 13.09 -27.71 -15.88
C THR A 216 13.88 -26.61 -16.57
N ASP A 217 15.05 -26.90 -17.10
CA ASP A 217 15.91 -25.91 -17.77
C ASP A 217 15.25 -25.30 -19.01
N ALA A 218 14.63 -26.12 -19.85
CA ALA A 218 13.94 -25.63 -21.05
C ALA A 218 12.78 -24.68 -20.71
N PHE A 219 12.03 -24.96 -19.63
CA PHE A 219 10.94 -24.10 -19.18
C PHE A 219 11.47 -22.76 -18.64
N LEU A 220 12.51 -22.79 -17.81
CA LEU A 220 13.12 -21.58 -17.24
C LEU A 220 13.78 -20.72 -18.33
N GLN A 221 14.49 -21.33 -19.28
CA GLN A 221 15.06 -20.62 -20.43
C GLN A 221 13.98 -19.96 -21.28
N ARG A 222 12.83 -20.64 -21.51
CA ARG A 222 11.72 -20.05 -22.24
C ARG A 222 11.15 -18.84 -21.54
N LEU A 223 10.94 -18.90 -20.22
CA LEU A 223 10.47 -17.74 -19.43
C LEU A 223 11.46 -16.57 -19.49
N ALA A 224 12.77 -16.85 -19.35
CA ALA A 224 13.80 -15.81 -19.44
C ALA A 224 13.83 -15.15 -20.83
N TYR A 225 13.77 -15.95 -21.89
CA TYR A 225 13.71 -15.46 -23.28
C TYR A 225 12.49 -14.54 -23.53
N LEU A 226 11.33 -14.89 -22.96
CA LEU A 226 10.13 -14.07 -23.11
C LEU A 226 10.24 -12.70 -22.41
N VAL A 227 10.92 -12.61 -21.27
CA VAL A 227 11.20 -11.32 -20.62
C VAL A 227 12.01 -10.40 -21.53
N GLU A 228 13.07 -10.95 -22.15
CA GLU A 228 13.95 -10.18 -23.04
C GLU A 228 13.22 -9.74 -24.31
N THR A 229 12.48 -10.69 -24.95
CA THR A 229 11.81 -10.41 -26.23
C THR A 229 10.59 -9.51 -26.12
N MET A 230 9.87 -9.58 -25.02
CA MET A 230 8.69 -8.73 -24.75
C MET A 230 9.06 -7.41 -24.04
N ASN A 231 10.32 -7.16 -23.78
CA ASN A 231 10.83 -5.98 -23.07
C ASN A 231 10.08 -5.72 -21.75
N LEU A 232 9.78 -6.80 -21.00
CA LEU A 232 9.07 -6.70 -19.73
C LEU A 232 10.00 -6.12 -18.66
N PRO A 233 9.47 -5.34 -17.70
CA PRO A 233 10.26 -4.83 -16.61
C PRO A 233 10.87 -5.98 -15.80
N PRO A 234 12.14 -5.87 -15.35
CA PRO A 234 12.79 -6.94 -14.59
C PRO A 234 12.02 -7.23 -13.32
N VAL A 235 11.77 -8.52 -13.07
CA VAL A 235 11.13 -9.00 -11.84
C VAL A 235 12.04 -8.70 -10.67
N GLN A 236 11.59 -7.84 -9.75
CA GLN A 236 12.31 -7.62 -8.50
C GLN A 236 12.19 -8.89 -7.63
N PRO A 237 13.31 -9.39 -7.09
CA PRO A 237 13.23 -10.51 -6.15
C PRO A 237 12.38 -10.10 -4.94
N PRO A 238 11.57 -11.02 -4.38
CA PRO A 238 10.77 -10.75 -3.20
C PRO A 238 11.67 -10.31 -2.05
N ARG A 239 11.31 -9.22 -1.38
CA ARG A 239 12.03 -8.72 -0.21
C ARG A 239 11.81 -9.66 0.97
N HIS A 240 12.63 -10.69 1.08
CA HIS A 240 12.72 -11.49 2.29
C HIS A 240 13.72 -10.87 3.26
N GLN A 241 13.26 -10.53 4.44
CA GLN A 241 14.12 -10.29 5.59
C GLN A 241 14.77 -11.63 5.98
N LEU A 242 16.03 -11.82 5.59
CA LEU A 242 16.87 -12.88 6.10
C LEU A 242 17.21 -12.60 7.55
N ASN A 243 16.47 -13.21 8.48
CA ASN A 243 16.92 -13.36 9.86
C ASN A 243 17.93 -14.51 9.89
N VAL A 244 19.20 -14.17 9.88
CA VAL A 244 20.29 -15.12 10.17
C VAL A 244 20.22 -15.45 11.65
N ALA A 245 19.70 -16.63 11.98
CA ALA A 245 19.84 -17.21 13.32
C ALA A 245 21.28 -17.62 13.52
N GLN A 246 21.88 -17.17 14.62
CA GLN A 246 23.22 -17.50 15.07
C GLN A 246 23.40 -19.01 15.19
N GLY A 247 24.59 -19.45 14.74
CA GLY A 247 25.00 -20.82 14.69
C GLY A 247 25.05 -21.54 16.03
N MET A 248 24.67 -22.79 15.98
CA MET A 248 25.15 -23.80 16.93
C MET A 248 26.15 -24.69 16.20
N VAL A 249 27.38 -24.58 16.66
CA VAL A 249 28.47 -25.49 16.27
C VAL A 249 28.26 -26.82 16.99
N LEU A 250 28.08 -27.89 16.24
CA LEU A 250 28.26 -29.24 16.78
C LEU A 250 29.60 -29.80 16.33
N PRO A 251 30.35 -30.49 17.21
CA PRO A 251 31.68 -30.95 16.93
C PRO A 251 31.72 -32.36 16.29
N GLY A 252 32.54 -32.46 15.26
CA GLY A 252 33.38 -33.62 15.04
C GLY A 252 32.79 -34.88 14.46
N THR A 253 33.13 -35.15 13.20
CA THR A 253 33.83 -36.43 12.81
C THR A 253 34.51 -36.24 11.47
N PRO A 254 35.74 -36.71 11.28
CA PRO A 254 36.49 -36.57 10.06
C PRO A 254 36.19 -37.74 9.11
N LEU A 255 35.82 -37.43 7.87
CA LEU A 255 35.90 -38.40 6.79
C LEU A 255 36.96 -37.95 5.79
N ALA A 256 38.01 -38.76 5.76
CA ALA A 256 39.13 -38.65 4.86
C ALA A 256 38.71 -38.98 3.42
N GLY A 257 39.32 -38.25 2.48
CA GLY A 257 39.70 -38.79 1.19
C GLY A 257 38.78 -38.44 -0.01
N ASN A 258 39.02 -37.26 -0.60
CA ASN A 258 39.03 -37.15 -2.06
C ASN A 258 39.89 -35.95 -2.50
N PRO A 259 41.05 -36.16 -3.16
CA PRO A 259 42.01 -35.08 -3.47
C PRO A 259 41.69 -34.28 -4.73
N LEU A 260 40.45 -34.29 -5.21
CA LEU A 260 40.01 -33.58 -6.43
C LEU A 260 38.90 -32.53 -6.23
N ALA A 261 38.61 -32.14 -4.98
CA ALA A 261 37.65 -31.08 -4.67
C ALA A 261 38.29 -29.95 -3.86
N ALA A 262 39.46 -29.48 -4.22
CA ALA A 262 39.79 -28.08 -4.00
C ALA A 262 38.92 -27.30 -4.99
N ALA A 263 37.69 -26.96 -4.62
CA ALA A 263 36.86 -26.06 -5.37
C ALA A 263 37.65 -24.76 -5.58
N VAL A 264 38.16 -24.56 -6.76
CA VAL A 264 38.73 -23.30 -7.21
C VAL A 264 37.60 -22.32 -7.09
N ASP A 265 37.71 -21.39 -6.15
CA ASP A 265 36.75 -20.31 -5.98
C ASP A 265 36.82 -19.42 -7.23
N VAL A 266 35.94 -19.72 -8.21
CA VAL A 266 35.87 -19.02 -9.49
C VAL A 266 35.56 -17.54 -9.29
N ALA A 267 34.86 -17.17 -8.20
CA ALA A 267 34.61 -15.79 -7.82
C ALA A 267 35.90 -15.08 -7.37
N ALA A 268 36.72 -15.75 -6.56
CA ALA A 268 38.04 -15.24 -6.15
C ALA A 268 39.03 -15.18 -7.35
N MET A 269 38.93 -16.10 -8.30
CA MET A 269 39.71 -16.05 -9.55
C MET A 269 39.26 -14.90 -10.48
N ASN A 270 37.99 -14.65 -10.61
CA ASN A 270 37.49 -13.54 -11.39
C ASN A 270 37.80 -12.17 -10.74
N GLU A 271 37.74 -12.09 -9.40
CA GLU A 271 38.19 -10.90 -8.67
C GLU A 271 39.71 -10.69 -8.77
N ALA A 272 40.47 -11.76 -8.74
CA ALA A 272 41.94 -11.68 -8.91
C ALA A 272 42.33 -11.35 -10.36
N ALA A 273 41.56 -11.78 -11.36
CA ALA A 273 41.72 -11.35 -12.76
C ALA A 273 41.40 -9.85 -12.91
N ALA A 274 40.34 -9.38 -12.25
CA ALA A 274 39.98 -7.97 -12.19
C ALA A 274 41.06 -7.15 -11.44
N ALA A 275 41.70 -7.71 -10.42
CA ALA A 275 42.81 -7.09 -9.69
C ALA A 275 44.14 -7.07 -10.50
N GLY A 276 44.27 -7.88 -11.55
CA GLY A 276 45.50 -7.97 -12.36
C GLY A 276 45.76 -6.76 -13.29
N ALA A 277 44.71 -6.03 -13.66
CA ALA A 277 44.86 -4.86 -14.49
C ALA A 277 45.36 -3.66 -13.64
N GLY A 278 46.56 -3.15 -13.94
CA GLY A 278 47.16 -1.96 -13.33
C GLY A 278 48.32 -2.21 -12.38
N TYR A 279 48.86 -3.45 -12.29
CA TYR A 279 50.11 -3.72 -11.55
C TYR A 279 51.35 -3.59 -12.41
N GLU A 280 51.23 -3.29 -13.69
CA GLU A 280 52.34 -3.13 -14.65
C GLU A 280 53.33 -2.04 -14.25
N GLN A 281 52.92 -1.12 -13.36
CA GLN A 281 53.80 -0.06 -12.83
C GLN A 281 54.40 -0.42 -11.45
N ALA A 282 53.98 -1.54 -10.82
CA ALA A 282 54.52 -1.95 -9.52
C ALA A 282 55.98 -2.34 -9.60
N ASP A 283 56.85 -1.67 -8.85
CA ASP A 283 58.27 -2.04 -8.80
C ASP A 283 58.43 -3.37 -8.06
N PRO A 284 58.90 -4.45 -8.73
CA PRO A 284 59.03 -5.76 -8.11
C PRO A 284 60.01 -5.79 -6.93
N ARG A 285 60.97 -4.83 -6.87
CA ARG A 285 61.91 -4.74 -5.77
C ARG A 285 61.22 -4.33 -4.46
N GLU A 286 60.32 -3.37 -4.58
CA GLU A 286 59.47 -2.94 -3.43
C GLU A 286 58.50 -4.01 -3.03
N VAL A 287 57.89 -4.69 -4.00
CA VAL A 287 56.96 -5.81 -3.71
C VAL A 287 57.67 -6.91 -2.94
N VAL A 288 58.86 -7.31 -3.41
CA VAL A 288 59.70 -8.32 -2.76
C VAL A 288 60.14 -7.86 -1.37
N ALA A 289 60.56 -6.60 -1.21
CA ALA A 289 61.03 -6.10 0.08
C ALA A 289 59.89 -6.05 1.16
N LYS A 290 58.65 -5.75 0.74
CA LYS A 290 57.54 -5.58 1.65
C LYS A 290 56.73 -6.86 1.90
N CYS A 291 56.80 -7.86 1.03
CA CYS A 291 56.13 -9.14 1.19
C CYS A 291 57.03 -10.16 1.88
N PRO A 292 56.77 -10.62 3.13
CA PRO A 292 57.61 -11.57 3.84
C PRO A 292 57.86 -12.91 3.11
N GLN A 293 56.88 -13.37 2.35
CA GLN A 293 56.95 -14.58 1.56
C GLN A 293 57.93 -14.43 0.38
N LEU A 294 57.83 -13.32 -0.36
CA LEU A 294 58.71 -13.03 -1.49
C LEU A 294 60.11 -12.62 -1.02
N ALA A 295 60.23 -11.88 0.06
CA ALA A 295 61.53 -11.55 0.68
C ALA A 295 62.31 -12.83 1.10
N TRP A 296 61.56 -13.77 1.73
CA TRP A 296 62.16 -15.05 2.08
C TRP A 296 62.62 -15.83 0.85
N GLN A 297 61.81 -15.88 -0.23
CA GLN A 297 62.20 -16.53 -1.46
C GLN A 297 63.41 -15.89 -2.11
N ALA A 298 63.52 -14.56 -2.09
CA ALA A 298 64.70 -13.86 -2.60
C ALA A 298 66.01 -14.24 -1.84
N ALA A 299 65.90 -14.38 -0.51
CA ALA A 299 67.06 -14.74 0.34
C ALA A 299 67.38 -16.23 0.30
N ASN A 300 66.44 -17.11 -0.06
CA ASN A 300 66.62 -18.58 0.02
C ASN A 300 66.37 -19.29 -1.33
N GLN A 301 66.77 -18.71 -2.46
CA GLN A 301 66.38 -19.15 -3.81
C GLN A 301 66.69 -20.62 -4.03
N ALA A 302 67.76 -21.18 -3.47
CA ALA A 302 68.13 -22.57 -3.58
C ALA A 302 67.21 -23.54 -2.81
N ALA A 303 66.44 -23.08 -1.88
CA ALA A 303 65.55 -23.87 -1.02
C ALA A 303 64.01 -23.65 -1.33
N VAL A 304 63.71 -22.91 -2.39
CA VAL A 304 62.27 -22.62 -2.77
C VAL A 304 61.68 -23.86 -3.43
N PRO A 305 60.61 -24.45 -2.88
CA PRO A 305 59.88 -25.54 -3.52
C PRO A 305 59.17 -25.08 -4.80
N GLU A 306 59.04 -25.98 -5.79
CA GLU A 306 58.42 -25.66 -7.10
C GLU A 306 57.04 -25.01 -7.01
N PRO A 307 56.07 -25.47 -6.16
CA PRO A 307 54.76 -24.81 -6.05
C PRO A 307 54.84 -23.38 -5.53
N LEU A 308 55.77 -23.09 -4.60
CA LEU A 308 55.96 -21.72 -4.08
C LEU A 308 56.68 -20.84 -5.11
N TRP A 309 57.62 -21.39 -5.89
CA TRP A 309 58.27 -20.74 -7.03
C TRP A 309 57.25 -20.42 -8.12
N TYR A 310 56.30 -21.32 -8.43
CA TYR A 310 55.23 -21.08 -9.39
C TYR A 310 54.28 -20.00 -8.93
N ALA A 311 53.93 -19.91 -7.63
CA ALA A 311 53.19 -18.82 -7.05
C ALA A 311 53.89 -17.46 -7.21
N MET A 312 55.22 -17.42 -7.08
CA MET A 312 56.04 -16.23 -7.31
C MET A 312 56.00 -15.79 -8.79
N ILE A 313 56.10 -16.72 -9.74
CA ILE A 313 55.95 -16.45 -11.18
C ILE A 313 54.58 -15.80 -11.42
N GLY A 314 53.51 -16.44 -10.91
CA GLY A 314 52.12 -15.95 -11.04
C GLY A 314 51.87 -14.59 -10.42
N CYS A 315 52.69 -14.18 -9.44
CA CYS A 315 52.62 -12.84 -8.86
C CYS A 315 53.46 -11.83 -9.65
N LEU A 316 54.78 -12.02 -9.71
CA LEU A 316 55.73 -11.00 -10.21
C LEU A 316 55.65 -10.77 -11.73
N ARG A 317 55.15 -11.73 -12.52
CA ARG A 317 54.97 -11.50 -13.97
C ARG A 317 54.05 -10.30 -14.29
N HIS A 318 53.20 -9.94 -13.36
CA HIS A 318 52.25 -8.79 -13.51
C HIS A 318 52.86 -7.43 -13.07
N ALA A 319 54.07 -7.45 -12.48
CA ALA A 319 54.79 -6.25 -12.09
C ALA A 319 55.57 -5.63 -13.26
N LYS A 320 56.06 -4.40 -13.06
CA LYS A 320 56.95 -3.74 -14.02
C LYS A 320 58.17 -4.60 -14.32
N ASP A 321 58.47 -4.81 -15.60
CA ASP A 321 59.56 -5.72 -16.00
C ASP A 321 59.46 -7.11 -15.36
N GLY A 322 58.25 -7.63 -15.16
CA GLY A 322 57.96 -8.82 -14.36
C GLY A 322 58.74 -10.07 -14.78
N ALA A 323 58.93 -10.31 -16.08
CA ALA A 323 59.75 -11.41 -16.57
C ALA A 323 61.19 -11.34 -16.04
N LYS A 324 61.81 -10.14 -16.10
CA LYS A 324 63.19 -9.93 -15.58
C LYS A 324 63.24 -10.18 -14.05
N ALA A 325 62.16 -9.73 -13.34
CA ALA A 325 62.08 -9.96 -11.90
C ALA A 325 61.99 -11.45 -11.55
N VAL A 326 61.21 -12.26 -12.31
CA VAL A 326 61.12 -13.71 -12.14
C VAL A 326 62.45 -14.38 -12.37
N HIS A 327 63.18 -14.05 -13.44
CA HIS A 327 64.49 -14.57 -13.69
C HIS A 327 65.48 -14.20 -12.57
N PHE A 328 65.46 -12.95 -12.09
CA PHE A 328 66.30 -12.53 -10.98
C PHE A 328 66.00 -13.31 -9.70
N MET A 329 64.73 -13.57 -9.36
CA MET A 329 64.30 -14.34 -8.21
C MET A 329 64.60 -15.84 -8.32
N SER A 330 64.88 -16.37 -9.49
CA SER A 330 65.14 -17.80 -9.76
C SER A 330 66.59 -18.13 -9.98
N ARG A 331 67.46 -17.19 -10.38
CA ARG A 331 68.81 -17.39 -10.90
C ARG A 331 69.77 -18.08 -9.97
N GLN A 332 69.56 -18.10 -8.64
CA GLN A 332 70.45 -18.79 -7.67
C GLN A 332 69.91 -20.16 -7.27
N SER A 333 68.83 -20.62 -7.87
CA SER A 333 68.30 -21.97 -7.69
C SER A 333 69.22 -22.96 -8.44
N PRO A 334 69.60 -24.11 -7.83
CA PRO A 334 70.42 -25.15 -8.52
C PRO A 334 69.74 -25.72 -9.76
N THR A 335 68.42 -25.63 -9.85
CA THR A 335 67.59 -26.13 -10.95
C THR A 335 67.14 -25.02 -11.92
N TYR A 336 67.75 -23.83 -11.80
CA TYR A 336 67.40 -22.70 -12.68
C TYR A 336 67.82 -22.95 -14.13
N ASP A 337 66.87 -22.89 -15.00
CA ASP A 337 67.06 -22.91 -16.44
C ASP A 337 66.27 -21.81 -17.09
N VAL A 338 66.87 -21.04 -17.98
CA VAL A 338 66.27 -19.88 -18.64
C VAL A 338 65.06 -20.28 -19.48
N ILE A 339 65.27 -21.35 -20.28
CA ILE A 339 64.18 -21.79 -21.22
C ILE A 339 63.00 -22.32 -20.46
N VAL A 340 63.19 -23.11 -19.37
CA VAL A 340 62.16 -23.63 -18.53
C VAL A 340 61.41 -22.49 -17.83
N THR A 341 62.14 -21.48 -17.35
CA THR A 341 61.55 -20.32 -16.70
C THR A 341 60.68 -19.50 -17.68
N ASP A 342 61.17 -19.28 -18.91
CA ASP A 342 60.40 -18.63 -19.97
C ASP A 342 59.17 -19.43 -20.37
N MET A 343 59.29 -20.74 -20.52
CA MET A 343 58.14 -21.61 -20.79
C MET A 343 57.08 -21.52 -19.69
N LYS A 344 57.46 -21.48 -18.42
CA LYS A 344 56.53 -21.33 -17.31
C LYS A 344 55.88 -19.93 -17.25
N LEU A 345 56.63 -18.88 -17.57
CA LEU A 345 56.11 -17.54 -17.75
C LEU A 345 55.08 -17.48 -18.87
N GLN A 346 55.39 -18.07 -20.03
CA GLN A 346 54.52 -18.13 -21.18
C GLN A 346 53.24 -18.96 -20.87
N GLN A 347 53.41 -20.13 -20.26
CA GLN A 347 52.28 -20.97 -19.83
C GLN A 347 51.32 -20.23 -18.91
N HIS A 348 51.86 -19.42 -17.99
CA HIS A 348 51.07 -18.62 -17.07
C HIS A 348 50.39 -17.45 -17.80
N ALA A 349 51.03 -16.91 -18.83
CA ALA A 349 50.47 -15.84 -19.67
C ALA A 349 49.34 -16.36 -20.56
N ASP A 350 49.53 -17.48 -21.25
CA ASP A 350 48.58 -18.12 -22.17
C ASP A 350 47.34 -18.63 -21.43
N GLY A 351 47.51 -19.08 -20.17
CA GLY A 351 46.39 -19.46 -19.30
C GLY A 351 45.56 -18.29 -18.79
N GLY A 352 45.96 -17.03 -19.03
CA GLY A 352 45.25 -15.86 -18.57
C GLY A 352 45.10 -15.76 -17.03
N PHE A 353 45.95 -16.44 -16.28
CA PHE A 353 45.81 -16.53 -14.83
C PHE A 353 46.04 -15.16 -14.16
N PRO A 354 45.22 -14.80 -13.16
CA PRO A 354 45.40 -13.59 -12.35
C PRO A 354 46.66 -13.68 -11.46
N PRO A 355 47.08 -12.56 -10.82
CA PRO A 355 48.18 -12.59 -9.86
C PRO A 355 47.89 -13.56 -8.71
N SER A 356 48.91 -14.34 -8.35
CA SER A 356 48.84 -15.29 -7.25
C SER A 356 48.42 -14.61 -5.94
N LEU A 357 47.50 -15.25 -5.21
CA LEU A 357 46.93 -14.74 -3.96
C LEU A 357 47.90 -14.92 -2.78
N CYS A 358 47.83 -14.05 -1.80
CA CYS A 358 48.54 -14.19 -0.52
C CYS A 358 48.25 -15.55 0.15
N ALA A 359 47.00 -16.05 0.04
CA ALA A 359 46.61 -17.37 0.54
C ALA A 359 47.36 -18.52 -0.14
N THR A 360 47.70 -18.42 -1.43
CA THR A 360 48.48 -19.39 -2.19
C THR A 360 49.92 -19.49 -1.62
N PHE A 361 50.54 -18.37 -1.31
CA PHE A 361 51.85 -18.34 -0.67
C PHE A 361 51.81 -18.93 0.74
N GLU A 362 50.80 -18.59 1.56
CA GLU A 362 50.64 -19.12 2.89
C GLU A 362 50.34 -20.63 2.89
N HIS A 363 49.61 -21.13 1.90
CA HIS A 363 49.37 -22.56 1.71
C HIS A 363 50.67 -23.35 1.44
N HIS A 364 51.53 -22.81 0.56
CA HIS A 364 52.77 -23.51 0.20
C HIS A 364 53.92 -23.28 1.19
N ARG A 365 53.86 -22.27 2.04
CA ARG A 365 54.78 -22.01 3.12
C ARG A 365 53.99 -21.44 4.34
N PRO A 366 53.35 -22.32 5.14
CA PRO A 366 52.63 -21.96 6.33
C PRO A 366 53.46 -21.15 7.34
N GLY A 367 52.85 -20.13 7.95
CA GLY A 367 53.51 -19.22 8.88
C GLY A 367 54.39 -18.16 8.23
N GLY A 368 54.54 -18.20 6.90
CA GLY A 368 55.36 -17.23 6.18
C GLY A 368 54.79 -15.84 6.10
N CYS A 369 53.48 -15.70 6.42
CA CYS A 369 52.77 -14.42 6.54
C CYS A 369 52.62 -14.00 8.02
N ASP A 370 53.17 -14.71 8.98
CA ASP A 370 53.11 -14.28 10.38
C ASP A 370 53.94 -12.99 10.56
N GLY A 371 53.30 -11.96 11.15
CA GLY A 371 53.90 -10.63 11.27
C GLY A 371 53.75 -9.73 10.00
N CYS A 372 53.11 -10.20 8.94
CA CYS A 372 52.84 -9.36 7.78
C CYS A 372 51.83 -8.25 8.14
N PRO A 373 52.16 -6.95 8.00
CA PRO A 373 51.25 -5.83 8.34
C PRO A 373 50.02 -5.76 7.45
N PHE A 374 50.06 -6.47 6.30
CA PHE A 374 48.97 -6.52 5.31
C PHE A 374 48.16 -7.80 5.37
N ARG A 375 48.41 -8.72 6.32
CA ARG A 375 47.67 -9.99 6.44
C ARG A 375 46.18 -9.75 6.60
N GLY A 376 45.37 -10.32 5.69
CA GLY A 376 43.93 -10.14 5.65
C GLY A 376 43.44 -8.78 5.08
N LYS A 377 44.38 -7.88 4.74
CA LYS A 377 44.06 -6.55 4.17
C LYS A 377 44.26 -6.46 2.66
N ILE A 378 45.08 -7.33 2.12
CA ILE A 378 45.40 -7.45 0.67
C ILE A 378 45.18 -8.87 0.19
N LYS A 379 44.90 -9.03 -1.09
CA LYS A 379 44.65 -10.33 -1.73
C LYS A 379 45.91 -10.89 -2.43
N THR A 380 46.76 -10.01 -2.97
CA THR A 380 47.99 -10.37 -3.67
C THR A 380 49.15 -9.49 -3.20
N PRO A 381 50.40 -10.02 -3.16
CA PRO A 381 51.57 -9.24 -2.80
C PRO A 381 51.78 -7.96 -3.62
N LEU A 382 51.28 -7.89 -4.83
CA LEU A 382 51.45 -6.69 -5.70
C LEU A 382 50.77 -5.45 -5.14
N GLN A 383 49.79 -5.61 -4.23
CA GLN A 383 49.04 -4.50 -3.64
C GLN A 383 49.86 -3.68 -2.62
N VAL A 384 51.00 -4.17 -2.17
CA VAL A 384 51.84 -3.50 -1.14
C VAL A 384 52.56 -2.22 -1.62
N VAL A 385 52.57 -1.88 -2.91
CA VAL A 385 53.35 -0.74 -3.50
C VAL A 385 52.51 0.20 -4.32
N ARG A 386 51.19 0.10 -4.30
CA ARG A 386 50.36 0.88 -5.20
C ARG A 386 49.96 2.23 -4.60
N LYS A 387 50.47 3.34 -5.17
CA LYS A 387 49.83 4.67 -5.02
C LYS A 387 48.75 4.77 -6.09
N LEU A 388 47.49 4.91 -5.65
CA LEU A 388 46.36 4.97 -6.55
C LEU A 388 46.14 6.41 -7.04
N GLU A 389 45.86 6.55 -8.32
CA GLU A 389 45.51 7.85 -8.90
C GLU A 389 44.16 8.33 -8.35
N GLN A 390 44.13 9.56 -7.81
CA GLN A 390 42.91 10.16 -7.24
C GLN A 390 42.03 10.70 -8.34
N VAL A 391 40.72 10.45 -8.15
CA VAL A 391 39.65 11.05 -8.99
C VAL A 391 39.23 12.37 -8.39
N ALA A 392 38.98 13.37 -9.23
CA ALA A 392 38.42 14.65 -8.80
C ALA A 392 37.11 14.47 -8.01
N PRO A 393 36.79 15.38 -7.08
CA PRO A 393 35.52 15.34 -6.37
C PRO A 393 34.34 15.29 -7.33
N PRO A 394 33.25 14.59 -7.00
CA PRO A 394 32.08 14.50 -7.86
C PRO A 394 31.43 15.87 -7.99
N VAL A 395 30.92 16.16 -9.19
CA VAL A 395 30.06 17.31 -9.44
C VAL A 395 28.63 16.82 -9.54
N VAL A 396 27.74 17.30 -8.68
CA VAL A 396 26.33 16.98 -8.71
C VAL A 396 25.55 18.14 -9.27
N GLN A 397 24.51 17.82 -10.03
CA GLN A 397 23.57 18.80 -10.55
C GLN A 397 22.39 18.89 -9.57
N LEU A 398 22.17 20.05 -9.00
CA LEU A 398 21.03 20.32 -8.14
C LEU A 398 20.07 21.27 -8.86
N ALA A 399 18.80 20.96 -8.80
CA ALA A 399 17.77 21.87 -9.27
C ALA A 399 17.70 23.10 -8.34
N ALA A 400 17.77 24.28 -8.88
CA ALA A 400 17.68 25.56 -8.20
C ALA A 400 16.65 26.46 -8.90
N ALA A 401 16.17 27.49 -8.20
CA ALA A 401 15.16 28.43 -8.73
C ALA A 401 15.50 29.08 -10.08
N ALA A 402 16.82 29.22 -10.41
CA ALA A 402 17.30 29.79 -11.65
C ALA A 402 17.77 28.76 -12.69
N GLY A 403 17.48 27.48 -12.48
CA GLY A 403 17.94 26.39 -13.35
C GLY A 403 18.79 25.34 -12.61
N THR A 404 19.44 24.45 -13.34
CA THR A 404 20.31 23.42 -12.74
C THR A 404 21.69 24.04 -12.40
N VAL A 405 22.06 23.97 -11.12
CA VAL A 405 23.36 24.40 -10.61
C VAL A 405 24.27 23.19 -10.41
N SER A 406 25.47 23.26 -10.99
CA SER A 406 26.52 22.27 -10.79
C SER A 406 27.33 22.61 -9.53
N ILE A 407 27.30 21.74 -8.53
CA ILE A 407 28.04 21.91 -7.28
C ILE A 407 29.12 20.81 -7.19
N ALA A 408 30.38 21.23 -7.04
CA ALA A 408 31.46 20.33 -6.71
C ALA A 408 31.34 19.93 -5.24
N LEU A 409 31.26 18.63 -4.98
CA LEU A 409 31.22 18.11 -3.62
C LEU A 409 32.59 18.28 -2.94
N PRO A 410 32.66 18.31 -1.60
CA PRO A 410 33.93 18.29 -0.90
C PRO A 410 34.71 16.99 -1.23
N PRO A 411 36.07 17.03 -1.16
CA PRO A 411 36.84 15.80 -1.29
C PRO A 411 36.52 14.85 -0.13
N PRO A 412 36.75 13.54 -0.31
CA PRO A 412 36.63 12.58 0.78
C PRO A 412 37.47 12.99 1.98
N PRO A 413 36.99 12.81 3.23
CA PRO A 413 37.75 13.15 4.43
C PRO A 413 39.00 12.26 4.56
N PRO A 414 40.19 12.82 4.88
CA PRO A 414 41.36 11.99 5.17
C PRO A 414 41.08 10.96 6.31
N PRO A 415 41.59 9.73 6.23
CA PRO A 415 42.56 9.21 5.28
C PRO A 415 41.96 8.62 3.99
N PHE A 416 40.67 8.83 3.75
CA PHE A 416 39.94 8.24 2.61
C PHE A 416 40.17 9.04 1.33
N LYS A 417 40.07 8.35 0.20
CA LYS A 417 40.15 8.94 -1.13
C LYS A 417 39.34 8.15 -2.16
N ARG A 418 38.91 8.86 -3.20
CA ARG A 418 38.35 8.24 -4.40
C ARG A 418 39.48 8.09 -5.42
N VAL A 419 39.68 6.88 -5.92
CA VAL A 419 40.79 6.57 -6.83
C VAL A 419 40.27 5.91 -8.09
N VAL A 420 41.03 6.02 -9.20
CA VAL A 420 40.61 5.41 -10.47
C VAL A 420 40.47 3.91 -10.33
N ASN A 421 39.34 3.34 -10.76
CA ASN A 421 39.17 1.93 -11.00
C ASN A 421 39.65 1.63 -12.44
N PRO A 422 40.75 0.93 -12.62
CA PRO A 422 41.34 0.71 -13.95
C PRO A 422 40.46 -0.17 -14.85
N MET A 423 39.56 -0.96 -14.27
CA MET A 423 38.69 -1.86 -15.01
C MET A 423 37.45 -1.14 -15.60
N THR A 424 36.92 -0.16 -14.87
CA THR A 424 35.65 0.49 -15.22
C THR A 424 35.83 1.94 -15.65
N GLY A 425 37.00 2.53 -15.42
CA GLY A 425 37.23 3.94 -15.61
C GLY A 425 36.52 4.86 -14.61
N THR A 426 35.70 4.31 -13.72
CA THR A 426 35.02 5.04 -12.63
C THR A 426 35.90 5.13 -11.38
N ALA A 427 35.38 5.72 -10.31
CA ALA A 427 36.09 5.71 -9.04
C ALA A 427 35.81 4.44 -8.23
N ARG A 428 36.69 4.16 -7.28
CA ARG A 428 36.55 3.22 -6.17
C ARG A 428 37.05 3.87 -4.89
N ILE A 429 36.69 3.30 -3.74
CA ILE A 429 37.02 3.90 -2.45
C ILE A 429 38.29 3.24 -1.90
N ALA A 430 39.24 4.05 -1.53
CA ALA A 430 40.50 3.65 -0.92
C ALA A 430 40.81 4.45 0.34
N MET A 431 41.72 3.93 1.16
CA MET A 431 42.22 4.58 2.37
C MET A 431 43.75 4.52 2.40
N THR A 432 44.39 5.60 2.81
CA THR A 432 45.84 5.62 3.05
C THR A 432 46.12 5.12 4.46
N VAL A 433 46.97 4.14 4.59
CA VAL A 433 47.44 3.57 5.87
C VAL A 433 48.95 3.82 5.97
N GLY A 434 49.36 4.44 7.04
CA GLY A 434 50.80 4.61 7.38
C GLY A 434 51.28 3.46 8.25
N ASP A 435 52.50 2.96 7.97
CA ASP A 435 53.20 2.02 8.84
C ASP A 435 53.93 2.76 9.99
N LYS A 436 54.49 2.00 10.94
CA LYS A 436 55.27 2.57 12.07
C LYS A 436 56.54 3.29 11.62
N ASN A 437 56.97 3.16 10.37
CA ASN A 437 58.16 3.74 9.76
C ASN A 437 57.81 4.94 8.88
N GLY A 438 56.52 5.39 8.83
CA GLY A 438 56.07 6.54 8.05
C GLY A 438 55.83 6.26 6.57
N VAL A 439 55.82 4.99 6.14
CA VAL A 439 55.46 4.63 4.76
C VAL A 439 53.96 4.58 4.61
N GLU A 440 53.43 5.40 3.71
CA GLU A 440 52.01 5.45 3.40
C GLU A 440 51.67 4.52 2.24
N GLU A 441 50.57 3.76 2.41
CA GLU A 441 50.05 2.84 1.40
C GLU A 441 48.55 3.01 1.24
N ASP A 442 48.07 2.80 0.01
CA ASP A 442 46.67 2.90 -0.34
C ASP A 442 46.01 1.51 -0.38
N ILE A 443 45.03 1.29 0.47
CA ILE A 443 44.24 0.06 0.52
C ILE A 443 42.86 0.34 -0.09
N VAL A 444 42.40 -0.51 -1.04
CA VAL A 444 41.08 -0.43 -1.61
C VAL A 444 40.09 -1.03 -0.61
N LEU A 445 39.08 -0.25 -0.22
CA LEU A 445 38.03 -0.63 0.71
C LEU A 445 36.80 -1.14 0.01
N TYR A 446 36.49 -0.58 -1.18
CA TYR A 446 35.33 -0.92 -1.99
C TYR A 446 35.63 -0.66 -3.47
N GLU A 447 35.36 -1.64 -4.33
CA GLU A 447 35.78 -1.64 -5.73
C GLU A 447 34.96 -0.70 -6.64
N TYR A 448 33.87 -0.13 -6.16
CA TYR A 448 33.00 0.73 -6.95
C TYR A 448 32.81 2.09 -6.30
N ASP A 449 32.27 3.03 -7.08
CA ASP A 449 32.08 4.40 -6.63
C ASP A 449 30.88 4.53 -5.67
N LEU A 450 31.10 5.26 -4.60
CA LEU A 450 30.14 5.52 -3.54
C LEU A 450 30.42 6.88 -2.91
N TYR A 451 29.44 7.79 -2.89
CA TYR A 451 29.58 9.06 -2.20
C TYR A 451 28.23 9.66 -1.78
N PRO A 452 28.17 10.38 -0.65
CA PRO A 452 26.99 11.16 -0.27
C PRO A 452 26.97 12.47 -1.07
N SER A 453 25.81 12.91 -1.52
CA SER A 453 25.68 14.10 -2.37
C SER A 453 24.95 15.26 -1.71
N ARG A 454 23.95 15.00 -0.92
CA ARG A 454 23.12 16.02 -0.27
C ARG A 454 22.43 15.48 0.97
N LEU A 455 22.11 16.40 1.88
CA LEU A 455 21.25 16.15 3.02
C LEU A 455 19.83 16.51 2.67
N ILE A 456 18.87 15.76 3.19
CA ILE A 456 17.46 15.96 2.98
C ILE A 456 16.76 15.91 4.32
N PHE A 457 15.93 16.91 4.61
CA PHE A 457 15.01 16.85 5.73
C PHE A 457 13.68 16.22 5.28
N ASP A 458 13.36 15.06 5.79
CA ASP A 458 12.08 14.39 5.53
C ASP A 458 11.05 14.88 6.57
N GLU A 459 10.13 15.72 6.14
CA GLU A 459 9.10 16.28 7.01
C GLU A 459 8.17 15.24 7.61
N ARG A 460 7.89 14.16 6.88
CA ARG A 460 6.99 13.11 7.36
C ARG A 460 7.56 12.36 8.54
N GLU A 461 8.83 12.04 8.43
CA GLU A 461 9.55 11.26 9.44
C GLU A 461 10.23 12.16 10.47
N ASN A 462 10.13 13.49 10.26
CA ASN A 462 10.79 14.53 11.08
C ASN A 462 12.27 14.21 11.35
N ARG A 463 12.98 13.81 10.31
CA ARG A 463 14.38 13.38 10.39
C ARG A 463 15.18 13.78 9.16
N TYR A 464 16.49 13.82 9.35
CA TYR A 464 17.42 13.99 8.25
C TYR A 464 17.77 12.66 7.62
N ASN A 465 17.80 12.64 6.27
CA ASN A 465 18.34 11.59 5.44
C ASN A 465 19.54 12.12 4.68
N VAL A 466 20.41 11.22 4.24
CA VAL A 466 21.48 11.54 3.29
C VAL A 466 21.23 10.79 2.00
N VAL A 467 21.38 11.47 0.86
CA VAL A 467 21.37 10.84 -0.45
C VAL A 467 22.76 10.34 -0.76
N VAL A 468 22.86 9.04 -1.00
CA VAL A 468 24.11 8.36 -1.34
C VAL A 468 24.02 7.87 -2.77
N HIS A 469 25.00 8.23 -3.60
CA HIS A 469 25.19 7.74 -4.96
C HIS A 469 26.05 6.49 -4.94
N ARG A 470 25.62 5.46 -5.65
CA ARG A 470 26.33 4.20 -5.85
C ARG A 470 26.40 3.90 -7.34
N TRP A 471 27.58 3.49 -7.81
CA TRP A 471 27.78 2.96 -9.16
C TRP A 471 28.09 1.47 -9.13
N LEU A 472 27.45 0.68 -10.00
CA LEU A 472 27.79 -0.74 -10.26
C LEU A 472 27.84 -0.99 -11.77
N PRO A 473 28.68 -1.94 -12.27
CA PRO A 473 28.88 -2.17 -13.70
C PRO A 473 27.60 -2.47 -14.50
N LYS A 474 26.66 -3.22 -13.92
CA LYS A 474 25.41 -3.59 -14.61
C LYS A 474 24.23 -2.66 -14.30
N ASP A 475 24.29 -1.94 -13.17
CA ASP A 475 23.20 -1.08 -12.70
C ASP A 475 23.39 0.40 -13.06
N GLY A 476 24.63 0.82 -13.38
CA GLY A 476 25.00 2.22 -13.52
C GLY A 476 24.88 3.00 -12.20
N TRP A 477 24.67 4.30 -12.31
CA TRP A 477 24.42 5.19 -11.17
C TRP A 477 23.04 5.02 -10.62
N LYS A 478 22.94 4.91 -9.29
CA LYS A 478 21.68 4.94 -8.55
C LYS A 478 21.82 5.79 -7.29
N GLU A 479 20.72 6.45 -6.92
CA GLU A 479 20.60 7.25 -5.70
C GLU A 479 19.78 6.49 -4.64
N PHE A 480 20.19 6.61 -3.38
CA PHE A 480 19.52 5.99 -2.24
C PHE A 480 19.46 6.94 -1.05
N ASP A 481 18.31 6.98 -0.39
CA ASP A 481 18.11 7.77 0.82
C ASP A 481 18.40 6.91 2.05
N ILE A 482 19.37 7.34 2.86
CA ILE A 482 19.73 6.68 4.11
C ILE A 482 19.39 7.61 5.28
N PRO A 483 18.55 7.19 6.24
CA PRO A 483 18.31 7.95 7.46
C PRO A 483 19.60 8.19 8.24
N THR A 484 19.88 9.45 8.62
CA THR A 484 21.12 9.78 9.32
C THR A 484 21.27 9.07 10.67
N GLY A 485 20.15 8.76 11.34
CA GLY A 485 20.16 7.96 12.58
C GLY A 485 20.76 6.55 12.40
N LYS A 486 20.64 5.94 11.22
CA LYS A 486 21.24 4.63 10.92
C LYS A 486 22.75 4.67 10.78
N LEU A 487 23.33 5.86 10.52
CA LEU A 487 24.77 6.03 10.38
C LEU A 487 25.55 5.82 11.69
N TYR A 488 24.88 5.98 12.83
CA TYR A 488 25.49 5.80 14.17
C TYR A 488 25.32 4.38 14.72
N ASP A 489 24.53 3.54 14.08
CA ASP A 489 24.41 2.11 14.41
C ASP A 489 25.12 1.29 13.33
N ARG A 490 26.33 0.81 13.66
CA ARG A 490 27.19 0.04 12.76
C ARG A 490 26.47 -1.15 12.10
N LYS A 491 25.65 -1.86 12.88
CA LYS A 491 24.91 -3.04 12.39
C LYS A 491 23.80 -2.64 11.41
N GLN A 492 23.06 -1.59 11.74
CA GLN A 492 21.99 -1.08 10.88
C GLN A 492 22.55 -0.47 9.59
N LEU A 493 23.69 0.22 9.66
CA LEU A 493 24.32 0.78 8.47
C LEU A 493 24.87 -0.32 7.55
N ALA A 494 25.56 -1.31 8.09
CA ALA A 494 26.04 -2.46 7.31
C ALA A 494 24.88 -3.17 6.58
N MET A 495 23.75 -3.40 7.26
CA MET A 495 22.53 -3.94 6.64
C MET A 495 21.98 -3.01 5.56
N THR A 496 21.92 -1.71 5.82
CA THR A 496 21.40 -0.73 4.85
C THR A 496 22.31 -0.63 3.61
N LEU A 497 23.64 -0.71 3.80
CA LEU A 497 24.59 -0.76 2.68
C LEU A 497 24.39 -2.01 1.84
N GLY A 498 24.19 -3.18 2.49
CA GLY A 498 23.83 -4.42 1.79
C GLY A 498 22.54 -4.32 1.01
N ASP A 499 21.49 -3.72 1.60
CA ASP A 499 20.19 -3.51 0.95
C ASP A 499 20.29 -2.65 -0.33
N ILE A 500 21.22 -1.71 -0.37
CA ILE A 500 21.49 -0.89 -1.56
C ILE A 500 22.58 -1.49 -2.48
N GLY A 501 23.04 -2.71 -2.21
CA GLY A 501 24.02 -3.44 -3.01
C GLY A 501 25.46 -2.96 -2.84
N VAL A 502 25.79 -2.27 -1.74
CA VAL A 502 27.15 -1.92 -1.36
C VAL A 502 27.67 -3.03 -0.46
N MET A 503 28.55 -3.87 -1.00
CA MET A 503 29.11 -5.04 -0.33
C MET A 503 30.64 -4.94 -0.29
N PRO A 504 31.22 -4.16 0.64
CA PRO A 504 32.65 -4.20 0.88
C PRO A 504 33.06 -5.52 1.51
N ASP A 505 34.35 -5.87 1.44
CA ASP A 505 34.83 -7.01 2.21
C ASP A 505 34.51 -6.84 3.70
N LEU A 506 34.19 -7.94 4.38
CA LEU A 506 33.74 -7.91 5.79
C LEU A 506 34.75 -7.24 6.73
N GLY A 507 36.06 -7.30 6.37
CA GLY A 507 37.11 -6.58 7.08
C GLY A 507 37.09 -5.06 6.93
N HIS A 508 36.39 -4.52 5.93
CA HIS A 508 36.40 -3.08 5.56
C HIS A 508 35.06 -2.38 5.75
N VAL A 509 34.08 -3.05 6.34
CA VAL A 509 32.76 -2.45 6.60
C VAL A 509 32.86 -1.24 7.52
N GLU A 510 33.76 -1.28 8.50
CA GLU A 510 33.94 -0.19 9.47
C GLU A 510 34.55 1.04 8.82
N GLU A 511 35.55 0.85 7.99
CA GLU A 511 36.20 1.91 7.24
C GLU A 511 35.23 2.60 6.26
N ILE A 512 34.37 1.85 5.58
CA ILE A 512 33.31 2.42 4.73
C ILE A 512 32.30 3.21 5.55
N VAL A 513 31.95 2.76 6.75
CA VAL A 513 31.10 3.53 7.67
C VAL A 513 31.77 4.84 8.06
N GLN A 514 33.07 4.81 8.45
CA GLN A 514 33.84 6.00 8.80
C GLN A 514 33.98 6.96 7.63
N TYR A 515 34.21 6.42 6.41
CA TYR A 515 34.25 7.20 5.16
C TYR A 515 32.92 7.96 4.96
N LEU A 516 31.78 7.28 5.02
CA LEU A 516 30.50 7.93 4.81
C LEU A 516 30.16 8.95 5.90
N VAL A 517 30.35 8.61 7.16
CA VAL A 517 30.10 9.52 8.29
C VAL A 517 31.00 10.75 8.21
N GLY A 518 32.29 10.58 7.93
CA GLY A 518 33.23 11.67 7.76
C GLY A 518 32.84 12.58 6.60
N TYR A 519 32.50 11.99 5.45
CA TYR A 519 32.11 12.73 4.26
C TYR A 519 30.81 13.52 4.47
N ILE A 520 29.81 12.93 5.12
CA ILE A 520 28.56 13.60 5.45
C ILE A 520 28.80 14.77 6.39
N ARG A 521 29.71 14.64 7.35
CA ARG A 521 30.08 15.74 8.27
C ARG A 521 30.71 16.92 7.53
N ASP A 522 31.52 16.63 6.50
CA ASP A 522 32.09 17.68 5.67
C ASP A 522 31.05 18.28 4.71
N LEU A 523 30.13 17.47 4.21
CA LEU A 523 29.01 17.94 3.41
C LEU A 523 28.10 18.90 4.21
N GLN A 524 27.86 18.65 5.50
CA GLN A 524 27.09 19.52 6.38
C GLN A 524 27.68 20.93 6.53
N LYS A 525 28.98 21.11 6.30
CA LYS A 525 29.65 22.42 6.40
C LYS A 525 29.40 23.28 5.18
N VAL A 526 29.10 22.67 4.03
CA VAL A 526 29.06 23.37 2.74
C VAL A 526 27.68 23.38 2.09
N ALA A 527 26.77 22.51 2.50
CA ALA A 527 25.47 22.35 1.87
C ALA A 527 24.33 22.49 2.88
N ALA A 528 23.36 23.35 2.55
CA ALA A 528 22.08 23.36 3.26
C ALA A 528 21.28 22.09 2.94
N ALA A 529 20.51 21.60 3.91
CA ALA A 529 19.63 20.49 3.66
C ALA A 529 18.47 20.92 2.76
N SER A 530 18.20 20.14 1.72
CA SER A 530 16.96 20.25 0.95
C SER A 530 15.81 19.64 1.74
N THR A 531 14.59 20.19 1.63
CA THR A 531 13.42 19.61 2.26
C THR A 531 12.73 18.63 1.30
N ILE A 532 12.45 17.40 1.75
CA ILE A 532 11.51 16.51 1.06
C ILE A 532 10.12 16.73 1.66
N TYR A 533 9.22 17.18 0.83
CA TYR A 533 7.85 17.44 1.22
C TYR A 533 7.05 16.13 1.25
N ALA A 534 6.30 15.95 2.33
CA ALA A 534 5.48 14.77 2.56
C ALA A 534 4.04 14.94 2.09
N GLN A 535 3.61 16.18 1.90
CA GLN A 535 2.26 16.57 1.50
C GLN A 535 2.30 17.63 0.41
N LEU A 536 1.30 17.59 -0.46
CA LEU A 536 1.01 18.64 -1.43
C LEU A 536 0.29 19.81 -0.75
N GLY A 537 0.06 20.90 -1.50
CA GLY A 537 -0.71 22.03 -1.00
C GLY A 537 0.08 23.04 -0.18
N TRP A 538 -0.63 23.79 0.66
CA TRP A 538 -0.07 24.90 1.43
C TRP A 538 0.99 24.46 2.43
N ARG A 539 2.03 25.30 2.55
CA ARG A 539 2.95 25.24 3.70
C ARG A 539 2.32 25.97 4.89
N PRO A 540 2.82 25.76 6.13
CA PRO A 540 2.25 26.37 7.33
C PRO A 540 2.14 27.90 7.25
N GLU A 541 3.11 28.56 6.64
CA GLU A 541 3.17 30.01 6.42
C GLU A 541 2.22 30.50 5.32
N MET A 542 1.69 29.55 4.52
CA MET A 542 0.78 29.80 3.37
C MET A 542 1.36 30.72 2.29
N ASP A 543 2.68 30.90 2.25
CA ASP A 543 3.42 31.67 1.23
C ASP A 543 3.89 30.82 0.06
N LYS A 544 3.79 29.50 0.20
CA LYS A 544 4.22 28.47 -0.74
C LYS A 544 3.19 27.38 -0.89
N PHE A 545 3.05 26.88 -2.10
CA PHE A 545 2.16 25.78 -2.44
C PHE A 545 2.92 24.66 -3.17
N VAL A 546 2.91 23.46 -2.61
CA VAL A 546 3.67 22.31 -3.11
C VAL A 546 2.84 21.51 -4.10
N LEU A 547 3.38 21.31 -5.31
CA LEU A 547 2.96 20.30 -6.28
C LEU A 547 4.03 19.22 -6.40
N PRO A 548 3.78 18.05 -7.03
CA PRO A 548 4.72 16.94 -6.99
C PRO A 548 6.11 17.23 -7.58
N ASP A 549 6.23 18.16 -8.52
CA ASP A 549 7.46 18.50 -9.25
C ASP A 549 7.98 19.89 -8.93
N ARG A 550 7.18 20.73 -8.24
CA ARG A 550 7.49 22.14 -8.04
C ARG A 550 6.81 22.76 -6.82
N ILE A 551 7.38 23.84 -6.32
CA ILE A 551 6.76 24.79 -5.40
C ILE A 551 6.36 26.03 -6.16
N ILE A 552 5.12 26.47 -5.95
CA ILE A 552 4.63 27.75 -6.45
C ILE A 552 4.79 28.78 -5.33
N THR A 553 5.41 29.92 -5.66
CA THR A 553 5.61 31.07 -4.78
C THR A 553 5.06 32.33 -5.44
N ALA A 554 5.03 33.46 -4.72
CA ALA A 554 4.61 34.74 -5.28
C ALA A 554 5.51 35.19 -6.44
N SER A 555 6.81 34.85 -6.41
CA SER A 555 7.82 35.28 -7.40
C SER A 555 7.94 34.30 -8.58
N GLY A 556 7.48 33.06 -8.46
CA GLY A 556 7.64 32.05 -9.52
C GLY A 556 7.50 30.63 -9.04
N VAL A 557 8.19 29.75 -9.74
CA VAL A 557 8.17 28.31 -9.54
C VAL A 557 9.56 27.81 -9.21
N GLU A 558 9.68 27.00 -8.16
CA GLU A 558 10.92 26.36 -7.75
C GLU A 558 10.79 24.84 -7.89
N PRO A 559 11.77 24.14 -8.49
CA PRO A 559 11.77 22.68 -8.54
C PRO A 559 12.02 22.11 -7.15
N ILE A 560 11.42 20.96 -6.86
CA ILE A 560 11.52 20.28 -5.56
C ILE A 560 11.80 18.78 -5.66
N THR A 561 12.23 18.23 -4.54
CA THR A 561 12.23 16.78 -4.32
C THR A 561 11.08 16.40 -3.40
N VAL A 562 10.28 15.44 -3.80
CA VAL A 562 9.16 14.92 -2.99
C VAL A 562 9.44 13.53 -2.43
N SER A 563 8.71 13.16 -1.39
CA SER A 563 8.81 11.82 -0.81
C SER A 563 8.33 10.75 -1.82
N ARG A 564 8.79 9.50 -1.63
CA ARG A 564 8.38 8.36 -2.48
C ARG A 564 6.86 8.18 -2.56
N ASN A 565 6.12 8.55 -1.52
CA ASN A 565 4.65 8.47 -1.53
C ASN A 565 4.00 9.45 -2.51
N ILE A 566 4.66 10.58 -2.77
CA ILE A 566 4.20 11.59 -3.72
C ILE A 566 4.73 11.28 -5.13
N THR A 567 5.85 10.57 -5.25
CA THR A 567 6.44 10.20 -6.55
C THR A 567 5.44 9.45 -7.45
N ASN A 568 4.59 8.64 -6.87
CA ASN A 568 3.51 7.97 -7.62
C ASN A 568 2.46 8.96 -8.18
N ALA A 569 2.34 10.15 -7.59
CA ALA A 569 1.46 11.21 -8.07
C ALA A 569 2.10 12.07 -9.18
N LEU A 570 3.43 12.01 -9.35
CA LEU A 570 4.15 12.80 -10.35
C LEU A 570 3.60 12.61 -11.76
N SER A 571 3.44 11.34 -12.19
CA SER A 571 2.95 11.01 -13.53
C SER A 571 1.50 11.46 -13.79
N TRP A 572 0.72 11.70 -12.72
CA TRP A 572 -0.67 12.13 -12.79
C TRP A 572 -0.83 13.65 -12.71
N MET A 573 0.19 14.37 -12.25
CA MET A 573 0.13 15.83 -12.04
C MET A 573 1.08 16.61 -12.94
N GLU A 574 1.83 15.95 -13.82
CA GLU A 574 2.65 16.61 -14.83
C GLU A 574 1.74 17.34 -15.84
N PRO A 575 1.90 18.66 -16.02
CA PRO A 575 1.07 19.44 -16.95
C PRO A 575 1.24 18.94 -18.38
N ARG A 576 0.12 18.91 -19.12
CA ARG A 576 0.13 18.44 -20.50
C ARG A 576 -0.78 19.29 -21.36
N GLY A 577 -0.39 19.52 -22.63
CA GLY A 577 -1.21 20.13 -23.66
C GLY A 577 -1.16 21.65 -23.68
N ASP A 578 -2.29 22.27 -24.04
CA ASP A 578 -2.45 23.71 -24.27
C ASP A 578 -3.53 24.28 -23.33
N LEU A 579 -3.18 25.38 -22.63
CA LEU A 579 -4.07 26.08 -21.71
C LEU A 579 -5.31 26.68 -22.41
N GLU A 580 -5.18 27.17 -23.62
CA GLU A 580 -6.30 27.75 -24.37
C GLU A 580 -7.29 26.66 -24.82
N VAL A 581 -6.81 25.44 -25.09
CA VAL A 581 -7.71 24.30 -25.35
C VAL A 581 -8.44 23.93 -24.07
N TRP A 582 -7.73 23.84 -22.92
CA TRP A 582 -8.34 23.57 -21.62
C TRP A 582 -9.43 24.62 -21.28
N LYS A 583 -9.15 25.93 -21.47
CA LYS A 583 -10.13 27.01 -21.24
C LYS A 583 -11.38 26.80 -22.10
N ARG A 584 -11.24 26.45 -23.38
CA ARG A 584 -12.39 26.19 -24.26
C ARG A 584 -13.24 25.03 -23.77
N VAL A 585 -12.63 23.96 -23.27
CA VAL A 585 -13.34 22.81 -22.70
C VAL A 585 -14.18 23.24 -21.48
N VAL A 586 -13.59 23.95 -20.53
CA VAL A 586 -14.29 24.33 -19.28
C VAL A 586 -15.29 25.48 -19.46
N ALA A 587 -15.09 26.34 -20.46
CA ALA A 587 -16.05 27.40 -20.83
C ALA A 587 -17.44 26.84 -21.21
N ALA A 588 -17.53 25.56 -21.55
CA ALA A 588 -18.81 24.90 -21.78
C ALA A 588 -19.76 24.94 -20.55
N TYR A 589 -19.19 25.05 -19.34
CA TYR A 589 -19.97 25.17 -18.09
C TYR A 589 -20.45 26.61 -17.79
N GLU A 590 -19.99 27.63 -18.52
CA GLU A 590 -20.38 29.05 -18.30
C GLU A 590 -21.75 29.37 -18.89
N ARG A 591 -22.36 28.45 -19.64
CA ARG A 591 -23.67 28.58 -20.25
C ARG A 591 -24.78 28.60 -19.19
N PRO A 592 -25.83 29.38 -19.34
CA PRO A 592 -27.04 29.32 -18.50
C PRO A 592 -27.61 27.90 -18.45
N GLY A 593 -27.98 27.43 -17.26
CA GLY A 593 -28.50 26.09 -17.03
C GLY A 593 -27.41 25.05 -16.69
N MET A 594 -26.12 25.44 -16.71
CA MET A 594 -25.01 24.57 -16.35
C MET A 594 -24.41 24.86 -14.95
N GLU A 595 -25.14 25.65 -14.12
CA GLU A 595 -24.66 26.10 -12.81
C GLU A 595 -24.33 24.94 -11.88
N ALA A 596 -25.10 23.84 -11.94
CA ALA A 596 -24.83 22.62 -11.16
C ALA A 596 -23.49 21.95 -11.54
N HIS A 597 -23.21 21.89 -12.84
CA HIS A 597 -21.96 21.35 -13.36
C HIS A 597 -20.79 22.28 -13.06
N GLN A 598 -21.01 23.59 -13.27
CA GLN A 598 -20.01 24.64 -13.00
C GLN A 598 -19.62 24.66 -11.52
N PHE A 599 -20.60 24.52 -10.60
CA PHE A 599 -20.33 24.46 -9.17
C PHE A 599 -19.41 23.28 -8.81
N GLY A 600 -19.70 22.08 -9.35
CA GLY A 600 -18.84 20.91 -9.16
C GLY A 600 -17.43 21.13 -9.70
N PHE A 601 -17.29 21.71 -10.89
CA PHE A 601 -16.00 22.11 -11.44
C PHE A 601 -15.29 23.13 -10.53
N GLY A 602 -16.02 24.09 -9.98
CA GLY A 602 -15.48 25.13 -9.09
C GLY A 602 -14.88 24.61 -7.79
N VAL A 603 -15.22 23.39 -7.35
CA VAL A 603 -14.60 22.76 -6.19
C VAL A 603 -13.09 22.61 -6.37
N GLY A 604 -12.60 22.46 -7.60
CA GLY A 604 -11.18 22.45 -7.89
C GLY A 604 -10.47 23.75 -7.53
N PHE A 605 -11.06 24.89 -7.81
CA PHE A 605 -10.55 26.20 -7.36
C PHE A 605 -10.80 26.46 -5.87
N ALA A 606 -11.89 25.94 -5.33
CA ALA A 606 -12.27 26.14 -3.95
C ALA A 606 -11.41 25.37 -2.95
N SER A 607 -10.94 24.16 -3.33
CA SER A 607 -10.26 23.26 -2.41
C SER A 607 -9.03 23.89 -1.75
N PRO A 608 -8.12 24.57 -2.43
CA PRO A 608 -7.01 25.29 -1.79
C PRO A 608 -7.46 26.40 -0.84
N LEU A 609 -8.58 27.05 -1.14
CA LEU A 609 -9.13 28.14 -0.32
C LEU A 609 -9.81 27.63 0.95
N PHE A 610 -10.20 26.35 1.01
CA PHE A 610 -10.87 25.77 2.16
C PHE A 610 -9.99 25.82 3.43
N ALA A 611 -8.68 25.84 3.27
CA ALA A 611 -7.73 26.09 4.36
C ALA A 611 -7.95 27.46 5.07
N PHE A 612 -8.59 28.43 4.42
CA PHE A 612 -8.88 29.74 5.02
C PHE A 612 -10.14 29.74 5.91
N THR A 613 -10.87 28.61 5.95
CA THR A 613 -12.13 28.49 6.73
C THR A 613 -11.95 27.92 8.12
N ASN A 614 -10.78 27.40 8.47
CA ASN A 614 -10.48 26.65 9.69
C ASN A 614 -11.22 25.30 9.82
N PHE A 615 -11.90 24.81 8.77
CA PHE A 615 -12.49 23.46 8.71
C PHE A 615 -11.49 22.46 8.11
N GLY A 616 -11.56 21.21 8.56
CA GLY A 616 -10.68 20.16 8.03
C GLY A 616 -11.04 19.72 6.62
N GLY A 617 -12.32 19.52 6.35
CA GLY A 617 -12.77 19.15 5.01
C GLY A 617 -14.29 19.14 4.90
N MET A 618 -14.78 19.04 3.67
CA MET A 618 -16.20 19.03 3.34
C MET A 618 -16.47 18.11 2.16
N LEU A 619 -17.61 17.45 2.15
CA LEU A 619 -18.09 16.65 1.03
C LEU A 619 -19.03 17.47 0.15
N VAL A 620 -18.83 17.38 -1.17
CA VAL A 620 -19.75 17.94 -2.17
C VAL A 620 -20.29 16.78 -3.00
N SER A 621 -21.57 16.47 -2.86
CA SER A 621 -22.21 15.32 -3.50
C SER A 621 -23.04 15.78 -4.72
N MET A 622 -22.69 15.27 -5.87
CA MET A 622 -23.40 15.46 -7.13
C MET A 622 -24.23 14.22 -7.43
N ILE A 623 -25.54 14.32 -7.32
CA ILE A 623 -26.47 13.24 -7.62
C ILE A 623 -27.26 13.51 -8.91
N GLY A 624 -27.81 12.48 -9.53
CA GLY A 624 -28.61 12.61 -10.73
C GLY A 624 -28.55 11.38 -11.63
N GLU A 625 -29.25 11.43 -12.74
CA GLU A 625 -29.32 10.33 -13.69
C GLU A 625 -27.96 9.98 -14.31
N ARG A 626 -27.85 8.75 -14.81
CA ARG A 626 -26.69 8.32 -15.56
C ARG A 626 -26.52 9.16 -16.83
N GLY A 627 -25.30 9.64 -17.07
CA GLY A 627 -25.01 10.50 -18.24
C GLY A 627 -25.30 11.97 -18.03
N ALA A 628 -25.72 12.41 -16.82
CA ALA A 628 -25.97 13.83 -16.51
C ALA A 628 -24.69 14.70 -16.46
N GLY A 629 -23.48 14.17 -16.65
CA GLY A 629 -22.23 14.95 -16.68
C GLY A 629 -21.55 15.16 -15.32
N LYS A 630 -21.98 14.46 -14.27
CA LYS A 630 -21.38 14.53 -12.92
C LYS A 630 -19.86 14.25 -12.92
N SER A 631 -19.46 13.11 -13.51
CA SER A 631 -18.05 12.73 -13.60
C SER A 631 -17.25 13.69 -14.49
N SER A 632 -17.87 14.30 -15.53
CA SER A 632 -17.23 15.34 -16.35
C SER A 632 -16.87 16.58 -15.52
N SER A 633 -17.76 17.02 -14.63
CA SER A 633 -17.49 18.14 -13.71
C SER A 633 -16.34 17.81 -12.74
N ALA A 634 -16.33 16.60 -12.19
CA ALA A 634 -15.26 16.14 -11.30
C ALA A 634 -13.91 16.02 -12.06
N MET A 635 -13.91 15.50 -13.29
CA MET A 635 -12.73 15.47 -14.15
C MET A 635 -12.19 16.87 -14.43
N SER A 636 -13.07 17.84 -14.70
CA SER A 636 -12.66 19.23 -14.93
C SER A 636 -12.09 19.88 -13.66
N ALA A 637 -12.62 19.59 -12.48
CA ALA A 637 -12.06 20.09 -11.21
C ALA A 637 -10.62 19.55 -10.97
N ASN A 638 -10.38 18.29 -11.23
CA ASN A 638 -9.05 17.69 -11.09
C ASN A 638 -8.07 18.20 -12.16
N SER A 639 -8.57 18.44 -13.39
CA SER A 639 -7.74 18.86 -14.52
C SER A 639 -7.03 20.22 -14.31
N ILE A 640 -7.46 21.00 -13.32
CA ILE A 640 -6.79 22.23 -12.92
C ILE A 640 -5.34 21.96 -12.51
N TYR A 641 -5.10 20.88 -11.74
CA TYR A 641 -3.80 20.56 -11.15
C TYR A 641 -3.09 19.36 -11.77
N GLY A 642 -3.79 18.50 -12.51
CA GLY A 642 -3.22 17.29 -13.08
C GLY A 642 -4.21 16.51 -13.93
N HIS A 643 -3.94 15.22 -14.11
CA HIS A 643 -4.78 14.33 -14.90
C HIS A 643 -6.25 14.35 -14.40
N PRO A 644 -7.26 14.36 -15.31
CA PRO A 644 -8.68 14.44 -14.92
C PRO A 644 -9.14 13.41 -13.90
N LYS A 645 -8.50 12.25 -13.84
CA LYS A 645 -8.76 11.21 -12.84
C LYS A 645 -7.76 11.20 -11.68
N MET A 646 -7.04 12.30 -11.48
CA MET A 646 -6.10 12.47 -10.37
C MET A 646 -6.82 12.34 -9.02
N GLY A 647 -6.22 11.59 -8.09
CA GLY A 647 -6.79 11.43 -6.75
C GLY A 647 -8.14 10.71 -6.70
N TRP A 648 -8.58 10.09 -7.80
CA TRP A 648 -9.82 9.36 -7.84
C TRP A 648 -9.77 8.14 -6.93
N ALA A 649 -10.79 8.02 -6.07
CA ALA A 649 -10.98 6.89 -5.18
C ALA A 649 -12.29 6.16 -5.53
N ASP A 650 -12.29 4.85 -5.41
CA ASP A 650 -13.47 4.01 -5.52
C ASP A 650 -13.40 2.85 -4.52
N ARG A 651 -14.56 2.20 -4.29
CA ARG A 651 -14.66 1.11 -3.30
C ARG A 651 -13.87 -0.14 -3.69
N GLU A 652 -13.69 -0.39 -4.96
CA GLU A 652 -13.09 -1.64 -5.45
C GLU A 652 -11.57 -1.61 -5.31
N ASN A 653 -10.97 -0.43 -5.48
CA ASN A 653 -9.52 -0.26 -5.53
C ASN A 653 -8.92 0.31 -4.23
N ASP A 654 -9.72 0.99 -3.39
CA ASP A 654 -9.23 1.66 -2.20
C ASP A 654 -9.76 1.04 -0.90
N THR A 655 -8.84 0.66 -0.02
CA THR A 655 -9.18 0.42 1.38
C THR A 655 -9.39 1.76 2.11
N ALA A 656 -10.17 1.79 3.18
CA ALA A 656 -10.36 2.99 3.99
C ALA A 656 -9.02 3.62 4.45
N ARG A 657 -7.98 2.80 4.67
CA ARG A 657 -6.64 3.25 5.05
C ARG A 657 -5.90 3.90 3.88
N ALA A 658 -5.97 3.32 2.69
CA ALA A 658 -5.35 3.87 1.49
C ALA A 658 -6.00 5.22 1.13
N PHE A 659 -7.32 5.32 1.29
CA PHE A 659 -8.06 6.54 1.07
C PHE A 659 -7.64 7.68 2.04
N VAL A 660 -7.53 7.39 3.35
CA VAL A 660 -7.01 8.36 4.34
C VAL A 660 -5.61 8.85 3.97
N GLN A 661 -4.75 7.94 3.50
CA GLN A 661 -3.41 8.31 3.04
C GLN A 661 -3.46 9.22 1.81
N LYS A 662 -4.35 8.97 0.84
CA LYS A 662 -4.57 9.85 -0.31
C LYS A 662 -4.97 11.26 0.13
N LEU A 663 -5.95 11.39 1.04
CA LEU A 663 -6.37 12.70 1.57
C LEU A 663 -5.19 13.44 2.23
N GLY A 664 -4.39 12.73 3.03
CA GLY A 664 -3.19 13.29 3.66
C GLY A 664 -2.13 13.76 2.66
N VAL A 665 -1.95 13.06 1.53
CA VAL A 665 -1.03 13.47 0.46
C VAL A 665 -1.57 14.68 -0.30
N LEU A 666 -2.86 14.66 -0.68
CA LEU A 666 -3.49 15.74 -1.43
C LEU A 666 -3.59 17.05 -0.63
N ASN A 667 -3.79 16.95 0.69
CA ASN A 667 -3.87 18.05 1.65
C ASN A 667 -4.93 19.12 1.25
N ASN A 668 -4.58 20.06 0.34
CA ASN A 668 -5.45 21.15 -0.09
C ASN A 668 -5.96 21.01 -1.53
N LEU A 669 -5.57 19.95 -2.22
CA LEU A 669 -6.05 19.67 -3.57
C LEU A 669 -7.40 18.95 -3.55
N PRO A 670 -8.22 19.05 -4.61
CA PRO A 670 -9.50 18.35 -4.66
C PRO A 670 -9.30 16.83 -4.61
N ALA A 671 -10.13 16.16 -3.82
CA ALA A 671 -10.25 14.70 -3.84
C ALA A 671 -11.56 14.31 -4.51
N THR A 672 -11.61 13.18 -5.20
CA THR A 672 -12.79 12.71 -5.91
C THR A 672 -13.12 11.28 -5.51
N TYR A 673 -14.42 11.02 -5.23
CA TYR A 673 -14.96 9.67 -5.04
C TYR A 673 -16.05 9.44 -6.08
N ASP A 674 -15.73 8.64 -7.10
CA ASP A 674 -16.67 8.34 -8.18
C ASP A 674 -17.59 7.17 -7.80
N GLU A 675 -18.90 7.30 -8.10
CA GLU A 675 -19.94 6.28 -7.90
C GLU A 675 -20.11 5.81 -6.45
N HIS A 676 -20.53 6.73 -5.57
CA HIS A 676 -20.83 6.40 -4.18
C HIS A 676 -22.11 5.57 -3.96
N THR A 677 -22.85 5.24 -5.03
CA THR A 677 -24.17 4.56 -4.98
C THR A 677 -24.13 3.22 -4.20
N ASN A 678 -22.98 2.57 -4.10
CA ASN A 678 -22.82 1.29 -3.43
C ASN A 678 -22.29 1.39 -1.98
N LEU A 679 -22.04 2.60 -1.45
CA LEU A 679 -21.65 2.76 -0.05
C LEU A 679 -22.87 2.51 0.87
N ASP A 680 -22.70 1.81 1.98
CA ASP A 680 -23.72 1.74 3.02
C ASP A 680 -23.74 3.00 3.89
N GLY A 681 -24.82 3.19 4.69
CA GLY A 681 -25.00 4.42 5.45
C GLY A 681 -23.96 4.60 6.57
N ASP A 682 -23.45 3.52 7.16
CA ASP A 682 -22.42 3.59 8.19
C ASP A 682 -21.08 4.02 7.58
N MET A 683 -20.74 3.50 6.41
CA MET A 683 -19.56 3.95 5.67
C MET A 683 -19.65 5.42 5.27
N VAL A 684 -20.81 5.89 4.82
CA VAL A 684 -21.04 7.31 4.50
C VAL A 684 -20.86 8.17 5.74
N SER A 685 -21.41 7.77 6.89
CA SER A 685 -21.25 8.48 8.17
C SER A 685 -19.76 8.55 8.58
N ASP A 686 -19.05 7.43 8.53
CA ASP A 686 -17.61 7.39 8.84
C ASP A 686 -16.81 8.32 7.91
N LEU A 687 -17.17 8.35 6.62
CA LEU A 687 -16.53 9.22 5.63
C LEU A 687 -16.78 10.71 5.93
N CYS A 688 -18.02 11.09 6.27
CA CYS A 688 -18.35 12.47 6.64
C CYS A 688 -17.50 12.96 7.82
N TYR A 689 -17.40 12.16 8.88
CA TYR A 689 -16.58 12.53 10.05
C TYR A 689 -15.09 12.50 9.75
N MET A 690 -14.62 11.54 8.99
CA MET A 690 -13.20 11.41 8.65
C MET A 690 -12.72 12.61 7.83
N VAL A 691 -13.43 12.93 6.75
CA VAL A 691 -13.06 14.07 5.88
C VAL A 691 -13.14 15.39 6.65
N SER A 692 -14.22 15.61 7.41
CA SER A 692 -14.44 16.87 8.12
C SER A 692 -13.50 17.11 9.31
N LYS A 693 -12.93 16.06 9.90
CA LYS A 693 -11.91 16.20 10.96
C LYS A 693 -10.59 16.78 10.46
N GLY A 694 -10.28 16.65 9.18
CA GLY A 694 -9.03 17.15 8.61
C GLY A 694 -7.77 16.41 9.08
N GLN A 695 -7.90 15.22 9.67
CA GLN A 695 -6.76 14.43 10.16
C GLN A 695 -7.05 12.94 10.22
N GLY A 696 -6.05 12.12 9.97
CA GLY A 696 -6.12 10.66 10.11
C GLY A 696 -6.23 10.19 11.57
N ARG A 697 -6.70 8.96 11.78
CA ARG A 697 -6.73 8.35 13.12
C ARG A 697 -5.31 8.10 13.61
N GLN A 698 -4.96 8.58 14.79
CA GLN A 698 -3.68 8.29 15.45
C GLN A 698 -3.61 6.81 15.86
N ARG A 699 -2.43 6.22 15.71
CA ARG A 699 -2.12 4.85 16.13
C ARG A 699 -0.83 4.87 16.94
N LEU A 700 -0.72 3.97 17.91
CA LEU A 700 0.53 3.73 18.61
C LEU A 700 1.42 2.79 17.77
N GLN A 701 2.71 3.08 17.71
CA GLN A 701 3.74 2.17 17.21
C GLN A 701 4.01 1.06 18.24
N GLN A 702 4.70 0.01 17.82
CA GLN A 702 5.04 -1.10 18.71
C GLN A 702 5.92 -0.72 19.90
N ASN A 703 6.66 0.36 19.78
CA ASN A 703 7.51 0.92 20.84
C ASN A 703 6.77 1.85 21.82
N GLY A 704 5.44 2.00 21.68
CA GLY A 704 4.62 2.89 22.52
C GLY A 704 4.54 4.33 22.04
N ASP A 705 5.35 4.72 21.05
CA ASP A 705 5.27 6.06 20.47
C ASP A 705 4.00 6.20 19.60
N ALA A 706 3.46 7.41 19.52
CA ALA A 706 2.39 7.70 18.58
C ALA A 706 2.92 7.47 17.16
N ALA A 707 2.26 6.58 16.38
CA ALA A 707 2.55 6.50 14.97
C ALA A 707 2.31 7.88 14.36
N GLN A 708 3.26 8.37 13.58
CA GLN A 708 3.12 9.68 12.95
C GLN A 708 1.82 9.74 12.14
N ASN A 709 1.09 10.82 12.33
CA ASN A 709 -0.19 11.05 11.68
C ASN A 709 0.00 11.00 10.15
N HIS A 710 -0.94 10.39 9.43
CA HIS A 710 -0.90 10.32 7.97
C HIS A 710 -1.11 11.69 7.28
N GLY A 711 -0.87 12.77 8.02
CA GLY A 711 -1.03 14.16 7.59
C GLY A 711 -2.38 14.75 7.99
N ASN A 712 -2.40 16.07 8.06
CA ASN A 712 -3.61 16.86 8.17
C ASN A 712 -4.03 17.26 6.76
N TRP A 713 -5.31 17.60 6.58
CA TRP A 713 -5.79 18.14 5.32
C TRP A 713 -6.87 19.21 5.55
N HIS A 714 -6.97 20.10 4.57
CA HIS A 714 -8.02 21.11 4.49
C HIS A 714 -8.48 21.15 3.03
N LEU A 715 -9.45 20.31 2.67
CA LEU A 715 -9.84 20.10 1.28
C LEU A 715 -11.35 19.96 1.10
N MET A 716 -11.80 20.10 -0.13
CA MET A 716 -13.15 19.76 -0.55
C MET A 716 -13.12 18.47 -1.37
N MET A 717 -14.00 17.55 -1.03
CA MET A 717 -14.12 16.26 -1.67
C MET A 717 -15.35 16.19 -2.54
N LEU A 718 -15.16 15.92 -3.83
CA LEU A 718 -16.23 15.67 -4.78
C LEU A 718 -16.68 14.22 -4.71
N MET A 719 -18.00 14.01 -4.67
CA MET A 719 -18.62 12.70 -4.76
C MET A 719 -19.64 12.68 -5.88
N THR A 720 -19.68 11.59 -6.65
CA THR A 720 -20.71 11.42 -7.68
C THR A 720 -21.56 10.17 -7.41
N GLY A 721 -22.83 10.21 -7.73
CA GLY A 721 -23.72 9.07 -7.54
C GLY A 721 -25.10 9.27 -8.16
N ASN A 722 -25.89 8.19 -8.13
CA ASN A 722 -27.25 8.22 -8.68
C ASN A 722 -28.34 8.30 -7.58
N ARG A 723 -27.94 8.29 -6.31
CA ARG A 723 -28.84 8.32 -5.15
C ARG A 723 -28.32 9.30 -4.10
N SER A 724 -29.23 9.94 -3.36
CA SER A 724 -28.89 10.87 -2.28
C SER A 724 -28.07 10.19 -1.17
N LEU A 725 -26.97 10.84 -0.76
CA LEU A 725 -26.20 10.48 0.45
C LEU A 725 -27.00 10.78 1.70
N ASN A 726 -27.69 11.94 1.74
CA ASN A 726 -28.52 12.38 2.87
C ASN A 726 -29.67 11.40 3.13
N ALA A 727 -30.38 10.95 2.08
CA ALA A 727 -31.41 9.92 2.21
C ALA A 727 -30.85 8.59 2.73
N ARG A 728 -29.63 8.24 2.36
CA ARG A 728 -28.97 7.02 2.83
C ARG A 728 -28.52 7.12 4.29
N LEU A 729 -27.98 8.27 4.70
CA LEU A 729 -27.66 8.54 6.09
C LEU A 729 -28.92 8.45 6.96
N ALA A 730 -30.04 9.02 6.52
CA ALA A 730 -31.31 8.94 7.23
C ALA A 730 -31.85 7.51 7.34
N THR A 731 -31.56 6.64 6.38
CA THR A 731 -31.94 5.21 6.46
C THR A 731 -31.10 4.46 7.49
N ALA A 732 -29.81 4.79 7.63
CA ALA A 732 -28.89 4.12 8.56
C ALA A 732 -29.02 4.65 10.00
N LYS A 733 -29.31 5.94 10.16
CA LYS A 733 -29.39 6.63 11.46
C LYS A 733 -30.65 7.46 11.55
N ALA A 734 -31.33 7.38 12.67
CA ALA A 734 -32.52 8.18 12.92
C ALA A 734 -32.25 9.68 13.10
N ASP A 735 -31.05 10.05 13.55
CA ASP A 735 -30.54 11.42 13.56
C ASP A 735 -29.23 11.46 12.80
N SER A 736 -29.27 11.91 11.57
CA SER A 736 -28.11 12.10 10.68
C SER A 736 -27.83 13.57 10.41
N SER A 737 -28.42 14.49 11.17
CA SER A 737 -28.30 15.94 10.98
C SER A 737 -26.87 16.44 11.05
N ALA A 738 -26.05 15.86 11.94
CA ALA A 738 -24.64 16.21 12.09
C ALA A 738 -23.80 15.79 10.88
N GLU A 739 -24.06 14.64 10.29
CA GLU A 739 -23.41 14.16 9.06
C GLU A 739 -23.90 14.96 7.84
N ALA A 740 -25.21 15.17 7.69
CA ALA A 740 -25.80 15.95 6.61
C ALA A 740 -25.24 17.37 6.56
N ALA A 741 -25.00 18.00 7.72
CA ALA A 741 -24.37 19.32 7.81
C ALA A 741 -22.93 19.38 7.22
N ARG A 742 -22.27 18.25 7.00
CA ARG A 742 -20.92 18.14 6.41
C ARG A 742 -20.93 17.84 4.92
N VAL A 743 -22.12 17.60 4.36
CA VAL A 743 -22.34 17.26 2.95
C VAL A 743 -23.10 18.39 2.28
N PHE A 744 -22.58 18.92 1.20
CA PHE A 744 -23.31 19.81 0.29
C PHE A 744 -23.78 18.99 -0.90
N GLU A 745 -25.05 18.62 -0.89
CA GLU A 745 -25.62 17.71 -1.89
C GLU A 745 -26.59 18.42 -2.81
N TYR A 746 -26.49 18.15 -4.11
CA TYR A 746 -27.43 18.69 -5.09
C TYR A 746 -27.61 17.79 -6.30
N THR A 747 -28.76 17.91 -6.94
CA THR A 747 -29.06 17.18 -8.16
C THR A 747 -28.51 17.91 -9.38
N VAL A 748 -27.75 17.16 -10.20
CA VAL A 748 -27.25 17.63 -11.49
C VAL A 748 -28.26 17.28 -12.57
N PRO A 749 -28.86 18.27 -13.24
CA PRO A 749 -29.80 18.04 -14.34
C PRO A 749 -29.06 17.43 -15.56
N PRO A 750 -29.77 16.77 -16.49
CA PRO A 750 -29.21 16.36 -17.75
C PRO A 750 -28.50 17.52 -18.45
N GLN A 751 -27.38 17.24 -19.11
CA GLN A 751 -26.63 18.28 -19.83
C GLN A 751 -27.46 18.86 -20.97
N THR A 752 -27.37 20.20 -21.12
CA THR A 752 -27.94 20.91 -22.28
C THR A 752 -27.09 20.81 -23.55
N MET A 753 -25.89 20.23 -23.40
CA MET A 753 -24.88 20.06 -24.43
C MET A 753 -25.20 18.82 -25.29
N SER A 754 -24.84 18.87 -26.60
CA SER A 754 -24.94 17.69 -27.45
C SER A 754 -24.02 16.56 -26.96
N LYS A 755 -24.46 15.33 -27.20
CA LYS A 755 -23.62 14.16 -26.87
C LYS A 755 -22.26 14.24 -27.58
N ALA A 756 -22.22 14.67 -28.82
CA ALA A 756 -20.98 14.80 -29.59
C ALA A 756 -20.00 15.81 -28.95
N ASP A 757 -20.50 16.97 -28.50
CA ASP A 757 -19.65 17.95 -27.79
C ASP A 757 -19.18 17.41 -26.44
N ALA A 758 -20.02 16.69 -25.72
CA ALA A 758 -19.67 16.08 -24.44
C ALA A 758 -18.59 15.01 -24.62
N ASP A 759 -18.76 14.14 -25.63
CA ASP A 759 -17.76 13.10 -25.95
C ASP A 759 -16.44 13.71 -26.46
N LEU A 760 -16.49 14.77 -27.27
CA LEU A 760 -15.29 15.49 -27.72
C LEU A 760 -14.49 16.07 -26.55
N ASN A 761 -15.15 16.60 -25.55
CA ASN A 761 -14.48 17.27 -24.42
C ASN A 761 -14.08 16.29 -23.31
N TRP A 762 -14.96 15.35 -22.91
CA TRP A 762 -14.78 14.48 -21.73
C TRP A 762 -14.95 12.99 -22.01
N GLY A 763 -15.28 12.58 -23.23
CA GLY A 763 -15.39 11.18 -23.61
C GLY A 763 -14.01 10.45 -23.61
N PRO A 764 -13.97 9.16 -23.89
CA PRO A 764 -12.71 8.44 -24.04
C PRO A 764 -11.83 9.08 -25.12
N GLY A 765 -10.64 9.57 -24.72
CA GLY A 765 -9.76 10.34 -25.61
C GLY A 765 -10.22 11.79 -25.87
N GLY A 766 -11.11 12.33 -25.03
CA GLY A 766 -11.59 13.70 -25.13
C GLY A 766 -10.49 14.71 -24.77
N LEU A 767 -10.69 15.96 -25.24
CA LEU A 767 -9.69 17.04 -25.14
C LEU A 767 -9.13 17.27 -23.73
N ILE A 768 -9.94 17.01 -22.68
CA ILE A 768 -9.53 17.21 -21.28
C ILE A 768 -8.39 16.25 -20.87
N PHE A 769 -8.27 15.06 -21.50
CA PHE A 769 -7.24 14.08 -21.17
C PHE A 769 -5.89 14.36 -21.79
N ASP A 770 -5.84 15.28 -22.75
CA ASP A 770 -4.60 15.75 -23.38
C ASP A 770 -4.24 17.18 -22.98
N ASN A 771 -5.13 17.88 -22.25
CA ASN A 771 -4.92 19.27 -21.82
C ASN A 771 -5.33 19.42 -20.35
N PHE A 772 -4.36 19.30 -19.45
CA PHE A 772 -4.59 19.34 -18.00
C PHE A 772 -3.37 19.81 -17.20
N GLY A 773 -3.56 20.18 -15.93
CA GLY A 773 -2.48 20.59 -15.01
C GLY A 773 -1.93 22.00 -15.27
N LEU A 774 -2.44 22.69 -16.28
CA LEU A 774 -1.91 23.97 -16.77
C LEU A 774 -2.50 25.17 -16.01
N ALA A 775 -3.71 25.05 -15.48
CA ALA A 775 -4.42 26.14 -14.82
C ALA A 775 -4.03 26.30 -13.33
N GLY A 776 -3.50 25.25 -12.71
CA GLY A 776 -3.18 25.23 -11.28
C GLY A 776 -2.09 26.23 -10.89
N GLU A 777 -1.03 26.30 -11.66
CA GLU A 777 0.08 27.21 -11.38
C GLU A 777 -0.31 28.70 -11.44
N PRO A 778 -0.88 29.24 -12.54
CA PRO A 778 -1.29 30.64 -12.60
C PRO A 778 -2.36 30.97 -11.55
N TYR A 779 -3.30 30.05 -11.28
CA TYR A 779 -4.30 30.22 -10.24
C TYR A 779 -3.69 30.36 -8.85
N ILE A 780 -2.88 29.39 -8.43
CA ILE A 780 -2.27 29.38 -7.09
C ILE A 780 -1.32 30.54 -6.90
N ARG A 781 -0.53 30.89 -7.91
CA ARG A 781 0.34 32.08 -7.86
C ARG A 781 -0.48 33.34 -7.60
N HIS A 782 -1.59 33.50 -8.29
CA HIS A 782 -2.51 34.62 -8.08
C HIS A 782 -3.12 34.61 -6.67
N VAL A 783 -3.51 33.43 -6.15
CA VAL A 783 -3.98 33.29 -4.76
C VAL A 783 -2.91 33.73 -3.77
N ILE A 784 -1.64 33.32 -3.96
CA ILE A 784 -0.53 33.72 -3.07
C ILE A 784 -0.34 35.25 -3.10
N GLN A 785 -0.33 35.83 -4.28
CA GLN A 785 -0.15 37.28 -4.47
C GLN A 785 -1.31 38.11 -3.87
N ASN A 786 -2.52 37.54 -3.81
CA ASN A 786 -3.73 38.21 -3.34
C ASN A 786 -4.31 37.55 -2.06
N GLN A 787 -3.48 36.91 -1.26
CA GLN A 787 -3.93 36.05 -0.14
C GLN A 787 -4.80 36.79 0.89
N ALA A 788 -4.44 38.02 1.25
CA ALA A 788 -5.20 38.83 2.20
C ALA A 788 -6.61 39.11 1.65
N TRP A 789 -6.69 39.49 0.37
CA TRP A 789 -7.96 39.73 -0.30
C TRP A 789 -8.78 38.45 -0.37
N ALA A 790 -8.18 37.32 -0.73
CA ALA A 790 -8.86 36.02 -0.83
C ALA A 790 -9.45 35.59 0.53
N LYS A 791 -8.71 35.75 1.62
CA LYS A 791 -9.19 35.46 2.99
C LYS A 791 -10.38 36.33 3.37
N GLU A 792 -10.32 37.66 3.12
CA GLU A 792 -11.45 38.55 3.41
C GLU A 792 -12.64 38.28 2.46
N ARG A 793 -12.38 37.88 1.22
CA ARG A 793 -13.43 37.58 0.26
C ARG A 793 -14.20 36.30 0.62
N VAL A 794 -13.50 35.27 1.10
CA VAL A 794 -14.16 34.07 1.67
C VAL A 794 -15.04 34.46 2.85
N LYS A 795 -14.58 35.30 3.78
CA LYS A 795 -15.39 35.79 4.90
C LYS A 795 -16.61 36.62 4.46
N TYR A 796 -16.43 37.43 3.42
CA TYR A 796 -17.51 38.19 2.81
C TYR A 796 -18.61 37.24 2.30
N TRP A 797 -18.20 36.25 1.47
CA TRP A 797 -19.19 35.31 0.92
C TRP A 797 -19.85 34.42 2.00
N VAL A 798 -19.13 34.05 3.06
CA VAL A 798 -19.75 33.34 4.19
C VAL A 798 -20.90 34.16 4.74
N ARG A 799 -20.73 35.47 4.99
CA ARG A 799 -21.78 36.37 5.52
C ARG A 799 -22.96 36.54 4.54
N GLU A 800 -22.66 36.69 3.26
CA GLU A 800 -23.72 36.83 2.24
C GLU A 800 -24.56 35.53 2.11
N VAL A 801 -23.88 34.38 2.12
CA VAL A 801 -24.54 33.06 2.08
C VAL A 801 -25.33 32.80 3.34
N ASP A 802 -24.77 33.10 4.53
CA ASP A 802 -25.48 32.97 5.81
C ASP A 802 -26.76 33.84 5.82
N ALA A 803 -26.66 35.08 5.35
CA ALA A 803 -27.80 36.00 5.31
C ALA A 803 -28.87 35.56 4.29
N ALA A 804 -28.49 35.26 3.05
CA ALA A 804 -29.43 34.92 1.98
C ALA A 804 -30.02 33.51 2.16
N GLY A 805 -29.23 32.56 2.65
CA GLY A 805 -29.64 31.18 2.91
C GLY A 805 -30.30 31.00 4.30
N ASN A 806 -30.30 32.00 5.17
CA ASN A 806 -30.70 31.91 6.58
C ASN A 806 -30.03 30.72 7.29
N VAL A 807 -28.68 30.59 7.10
CA VAL A 807 -27.89 29.45 7.54
C VAL A 807 -27.73 29.46 9.07
N ASN A 808 -28.04 28.33 9.71
CA ASN A 808 -27.90 28.17 11.15
C ASN A 808 -26.51 27.68 11.56
N SER A 809 -26.20 27.70 12.86
CA SER A 809 -24.86 27.30 13.37
C SER A 809 -24.46 25.85 13.06
N GLY A 810 -25.41 24.96 12.80
CA GLY A 810 -25.16 23.58 12.37
C GLY A 810 -24.74 23.45 10.90
N GLU A 811 -25.18 24.37 10.06
CA GLU A 811 -25.02 24.35 8.60
C GLU A 811 -23.80 25.13 8.09
N ARG A 812 -22.95 25.64 8.99
CA ARG A 812 -21.77 26.50 8.68
C ARG A 812 -20.76 25.90 7.70
N PHE A 813 -20.75 24.57 7.52
CA PHE A 813 -19.94 23.94 6.48
C PHE A 813 -20.43 24.30 5.08
N TRP A 814 -21.76 24.43 4.90
CA TRP A 814 -22.36 24.76 3.61
C TRP A 814 -21.95 26.17 3.17
N SER A 815 -22.10 27.16 4.06
CA SER A 815 -21.70 28.54 3.75
C SER A 815 -20.19 28.64 3.48
N ALA A 816 -19.36 27.94 4.25
CA ALA A 816 -17.92 27.92 4.04
C ALA A 816 -17.54 27.32 2.67
N GLY A 817 -18.13 26.20 2.29
CA GLY A 817 -17.89 25.56 0.99
C GLY A 817 -18.33 26.42 -0.18
N VAL A 818 -19.56 26.95 -0.12
CA VAL A 818 -20.09 27.86 -1.14
C VAL A 818 -19.22 29.10 -1.28
N ALA A 819 -18.80 29.72 -0.16
CA ALA A 819 -17.93 30.89 -0.15
C ALA A 819 -16.59 30.63 -0.85
N CYS A 820 -16.00 29.44 -0.61
CA CYS A 820 -14.77 29.05 -1.29
C CYS A 820 -14.97 28.84 -2.81
N VAL A 821 -16.11 28.26 -3.25
CA VAL A 821 -16.41 28.09 -4.69
C VAL A 821 -16.58 29.46 -5.37
N LEU A 822 -17.34 30.37 -4.78
CA LEU A 822 -17.56 31.70 -5.34
C LEU A 822 -16.25 32.51 -5.40
N THR A 823 -15.49 32.55 -4.31
CA THR A 823 -14.15 33.19 -4.26
C THR A 823 -13.19 32.55 -5.25
N GLY A 824 -13.22 31.22 -5.37
CA GLY A 824 -12.38 30.47 -6.31
C GLY A 824 -12.63 30.89 -7.76
N PHE A 825 -13.88 31.04 -8.16
CA PHE A 825 -14.22 31.54 -9.49
C PHE A 825 -13.89 33.03 -9.68
N GLU A 826 -14.05 33.88 -8.67
CA GLU A 826 -13.61 35.26 -8.78
C GLU A 826 -12.11 35.35 -9.06
N LEU A 827 -11.30 34.58 -8.33
CA LEU A 827 -9.86 34.52 -8.56
C LEU A 827 -9.50 33.92 -9.93
N ALA A 828 -10.22 32.86 -10.35
CA ALA A 828 -10.03 32.24 -11.66
C ALA A 828 -10.39 33.21 -12.82
N ASN A 829 -11.47 34.00 -12.66
CA ASN A 829 -11.83 35.06 -13.60
C ASN A 829 -10.75 36.14 -13.66
N GLN A 830 -10.21 36.57 -12.51
CA GLN A 830 -9.14 37.56 -12.44
C GLN A 830 -7.86 37.07 -13.15
N CYS A 831 -7.58 35.76 -13.11
CA CYS A 831 -6.47 35.13 -13.83
C CYS A 831 -6.77 34.92 -15.33
N GLY A 832 -7.96 35.19 -15.81
CA GLY A 832 -8.40 34.88 -17.18
C GLY A 832 -8.47 33.40 -17.50
N LEU A 833 -8.73 32.55 -16.49
CA LEU A 833 -8.92 31.13 -16.64
C LEU A 833 -10.38 30.76 -16.93
N THR A 834 -11.34 31.55 -16.41
CA THR A 834 -12.78 31.39 -16.58
C THR A 834 -13.47 32.76 -16.73
N ASN A 835 -14.75 32.75 -17.14
CA ASN A 835 -15.66 33.91 -17.14
C ASN A 835 -16.95 33.55 -16.43
N ALA A 836 -16.85 32.96 -15.25
CA ALA A 836 -17.97 32.47 -14.47
C ALA A 836 -18.87 33.65 -13.98
N ASP A 837 -20.18 33.50 -14.13
CA ASP A 837 -21.13 34.42 -13.55
C ASP A 837 -21.39 34.08 -12.06
N ILE A 838 -20.75 34.87 -11.20
CA ILE A 838 -20.79 34.65 -9.74
C ILE A 838 -22.21 34.82 -9.19
N GLY A 839 -22.99 35.71 -9.74
CA GLY A 839 -24.37 35.95 -9.31
C GLY A 839 -25.29 34.73 -9.59
N ARG A 840 -25.13 34.10 -10.77
CA ARG A 840 -25.87 32.88 -11.09
C ARG A 840 -25.47 31.72 -10.18
N LEU A 841 -24.15 31.54 -9.93
CA LEU A 841 -23.66 30.52 -9.01
C LEU A 841 -24.10 30.73 -7.58
N PHE A 842 -24.13 31.99 -7.10
CA PHE A 842 -24.68 32.35 -5.80
C PHE A 842 -26.14 31.97 -5.70
N THR A 843 -26.97 32.39 -6.68
CA THR A 843 -28.40 32.07 -6.73
C THR A 843 -28.67 30.57 -6.76
N PHE A 844 -27.84 29.82 -7.52
CA PHE A 844 -27.90 28.36 -7.54
C PHE A 844 -27.61 27.78 -6.16
N ALA A 845 -26.51 28.21 -5.51
CA ALA A 845 -26.11 27.70 -4.20
C ALA A 845 -27.16 27.96 -3.11
N ILE A 846 -27.78 29.14 -3.10
CA ILE A 846 -28.88 29.47 -2.14
C ILE A 846 -30.08 28.55 -2.35
N ARG A 847 -30.48 28.29 -3.61
CA ARG A 847 -31.54 27.30 -3.90
C ARG A 847 -31.22 25.92 -3.38
N VAL A 848 -29.97 25.49 -3.56
CA VAL A 848 -29.51 24.20 -3.06
C VAL A 848 -29.59 24.14 -1.52
N ILE A 849 -29.12 25.15 -0.81
CA ILE A 849 -29.22 25.22 0.66
C ILE A 849 -30.68 25.07 1.14
N HIS A 850 -31.62 25.77 0.51
CA HIS A 850 -33.03 25.63 0.86
C HIS A 850 -33.58 24.23 0.56
N SER A 851 -33.23 23.64 -0.58
CA SER A 851 -33.61 22.27 -0.94
C SER A 851 -33.07 21.23 0.03
N MET A 852 -31.77 21.33 0.37
CA MET A 852 -31.15 20.43 1.33
C MET A 852 -31.78 20.50 2.72
N ARG A 853 -32.12 21.71 3.18
CA ARG A 853 -32.77 21.87 4.48
C ARG A 853 -34.15 21.20 4.48
N ALA A 854 -34.95 21.42 3.44
CA ALA A 854 -36.26 20.77 3.30
C ALA A 854 -36.11 19.23 3.29
N GLU A 855 -35.10 18.67 2.58
CA GLU A 855 -34.83 17.24 2.56
C GLU A 855 -34.37 16.70 3.92
N VAL A 856 -33.52 17.44 4.65
CA VAL A 856 -33.09 17.06 6.01
C VAL A 856 -34.26 17.10 6.98
N GLU A 857 -35.12 18.13 6.90
CA GLU A 857 -36.31 18.23 7.73
C GLU A 857 -37.32 17.09 7.44
N GLU A 858 -37.55 16.76 6.17
CA GLU A 858 -38.40 15.66 5.75
C GLU A 858 -37.85 14.27 6.21
N ASN A 859 -36.54 14.07 6.14
CA ASN A 859 -35.89 12.83 6.52
C ASN A 859 -35.61 12.72 8.03
N THR A 860 -35.66 13.83 8.79
CA THR A 860 -35.46 13.79 10.23
C THR A 860 -36.75 13.32 10.91
N ARG A 861 -36.67 12.19 11.61
CA ARG A 861 -37.79 11.69 12.40
C ARG A 861 -38.13 12.70 13.50
N SER A 862 -39.29 13.35 13.38
CA SER A 862 -39.77 14.23 14.45
C SER A 862 -40.05 13.41 15.72
N PRO A 863 -39.79 13.93 16.93
CA PRO A 863 -40.11 13.24 18.17
C PRO A 863 -41.58 12.85 18.28
N ILE A 864 -42.45 13.65 17.69
CA ILE A 864 -43.88 13.36 17.58
C ILE A 864 -44.12 12.18 16.63
N GLY A 865 -43.46 12.14 15.50
CA GLY A 865 -43.47 11.01 14.57
C GLY A 865 -43.01 9.70 15.22
N LEU A 866 -42.02 9.78 16.11
CA LEU A 866 -41.55 8.61 16.88
C LEU A 866 -42.62 8.09 17.85
N VAL A 867 -43.37 8.97 18.50
CA VAL A 867 -44.50 8.54 19.37
C VAL A 867 -45.54 7.85 18.53
N SER A 868 -45.86 8.42 17.36
CA SER A 868 -46.83 7.81 16.43
C SER A 868 -46.39 6.47 15.94
N GLU A 869 -45.10 6.33 15.53
CA GLU A 869 -44.50 5.06 15.11
C GLU A 869 -44.51 4.02 16.23
N TYR A 870 -44.21 4.43 17.48
CA TYR A 870 -44.28 3.56 18.63
C TYR A 870 -45.69 3.05 18.89
N ILE A 871 -46.70 3.94 18.84
CA ILE A 871 -48.11 3.59 19.01
C ILE A 871 -48.52 2.59 17.93
N ASN A 872 -48.24 2.88 16.66
CA ASN A 872 -48.57 2.02 15.53
C ASN A 872 -47.92 0.63 15.66
N SER A 873 -46.66 0.58 16.09
CA SER A 873 -45.92 -0.67 16.31
C SER A 873 -46.46 -1.49 17.49
N ASN A 874 -47.20 -0.87 18.42
CA ASN A 874 -47.67 -1.48 19.65
C ASN A 874 -49.22 -1.48 19.77
N LEU A 875 -49.97 -1.38 18.68
CA LEU A 875 -51.42 -1.41 18.69
C LEU A 875 -52.01 -2.65 19.37
N ARG A 876 -51.36 -3.83 19.18
CA ARG A 876 -51.72 -5.07 19.84
C ARG A 876 -51.47 -5.09 21.38
N SER A 877 -50.64 -4.18 21.88
CA SER A 877 -50.30 -3.98 23.30
C SER A 877 -50.96 -2.72 23.88
N MET A 878 -51.99 -2.18 23.21
CA MET A 878 -52.69 -0.96 23.58
C MET A 878 -54.07 -1.25 24.08
N ILE A 879 -54.53 -0.51 25.12
CA ILE A 879 -55.90 -0.44 25.55
C ILE A 879 -56.46 0.94 25.38
N VAL A 880 -57.70 1.02 24.91
CA VAL A 880 -58.40 2.29 24.72
C VAL A 880 -59.71 2.31 25.54
N LEU A 881 -59.87 3.34 26.39
CA LEU A 881 -61.02 3.50 27.26
C LEU A 881 -61.81 4.75 26.84
N THR A 882 -63.17 4.64 26.88
CA THR A 882 -64.09 5.72 26.52
C THR A 882 -64.82 6.34 27.71
N SER A 883 -64.81 5.66 28.85
CA SER A 883 -65.46 6.17 30.07
C SER A 883 -64.64 5.83 31.34
N ASP A 884 -64.94 6.55 32.40
CA ASP A 884 -64.50 6.16 33.73
C ASP A 884 -65.16 4.82 34.20
N ALA A 885 -64.63 4.24 35.27
CA ALA A 885 -65.22 3.06 35.86
C ALA A 885 -66.68 3.27 36.28
N ASN A 886 -67.58 2.37 35.92
CA ASN A 886 -68.96 2.33 36.33
C ASN A 886 -69.11 1.86 37.79
N THR A 887 -70.39 1.69 38.26
CA THR A 887 -70.68 1.17 39.59
C THR A 887 -70.16 -0.24 39.90
N GLN A 888 -69.77 -0.98 38.88
CA GLN A 888 -69.06 -2.29 38.98
C GLN A 888 -67.55 -2.15 38.99
N GLY A 889 -67.01 -0.97 38.98
CA GLY A 889 -65.54 -0.73 38.98
C GLY A 889 -64.86 -0.98 37.64
N LEU A 890 -65.61 -1.10 36.52
CA LEU A 890 -65.05 -1.33 35.16
C LEU A 890 -65.33 -0.19 34.24
N ALA A 891 -64.31 0.25 33.52
CA ALA A 891 -64.34 1.25 32.44
C ALA A 891 -64.79 0.58 31.12
N GLN A 892 -65.43 1.39 30.25
CA GLN A 892 -65.81 0.91 28.93
C GLN A 892 -64.57 0.84 28.04
N VAL A 893 -64.22 -0.39 27.57
CA VAL A 893 -63.08 -0.64 26.69
C VAL A 893 -63.50 -0.61 25.23
N GLN A 894 -62.95 0.34 24.44
CA GLN A 894 -63.21 0.41 23.01
C GLN A 894 -62.25 -0.48 22.23
N HIS A 895 -60.98 -0.57 22.65
CA HIS A 895 -59.97 -1.46 22.07
C HIS A 895 -59.29 -2.22 23.17
N ALA A 896 -59.28 -3.54 23.05
CA ALA A 896 -58.63 -4.44 23.97
C ALA A 896 -57.29 -4.95 23.43
N PRO A 897 -56.24 -5.08 24.26
CA PRO A 897 -54.96 -5.62 23.83
C PRO A 897 -55.11 -7.08 23.39
N THR A 898 -54.45 -7.44 22.32
CA THR A 898 -54.32 -8.84 21.83
C THR A 898 -52.93 -9.45 22.14
N SER A 899 -52.06 -8.69 22.79
CA SER A 899 -50.74 -9.13 23.27
C SER A 899 -50.78 -9.41 24.77
N ASP A 900 -49.98 -10.34 25.23
CA ASP A 900 -49.81 -10.70 26.66
C ASP A 900 -49.19 -9.56 27.50
N ARG A 901 -48.63 -8.54 26.87
CA ARG A 901 -48.06 -7.39 27.55
C ARG A 901 -48.72 -6.09 27.14
N LEU A 902 -49.31 -5.40 28.10
CA LEU A 902 -49.87 -4.06 27.91
C LEU A 902 -48.77 -3.01 28.04
N ARG A 903 -48.65 -2.12 27.03
CA ARG A 903 -47.61 -1.09 26.93
C ARG A 903 -48.18 0.35 26.84
N ILE A 904 -49.39 0.48 26.31
CA ILE A 904 -50.05 1.76 26.04
C ILE A 904 -51.46 1.74 26.59
N ARG A 905 -51.86 2.83 27.27
CA ARG A 905 -53.27 3.08 27.71
C ARG A 905 -53.68 4.45 27.21
N LEU A 906 -54.77 4.51 26.47
CA LEU A 906 -55.40 5.74 26.02
C LEU A 906 -56.78 5.88 26.71
N GLU A 907 -57.00 6.96 27.43
CA GLU A 907 -58.28 7.36 28.02
C GLU A 907 -58.84 8.49 27.17
N ARG A 908 -59.75 8.19 26.23
CA ARG A 908 -60.34 9.14 25.30
C ARG A 908 -61.12 10.25 25.99
N HIS A 909 -61.90 9.90 27.02
CA HIS A 909 -62.73 10.86 27.78
C HIS A 909 -61.92 11.89 28.55
N THR A 910 -60.66 11.60 28.91
CA THR A 910 -59.77 12.54 29.62
C THR A 910 -58.66 13.09 28.76
N GLY A 911 -58.46 12.54 27.56
CA GLY A 911 -57.35 12.88 26.67
C GLY A 911 -55.97 12.47 27.20
N ARG A 912 -55.93 11.43 28.09
CA ARG A 912 -54.70 10.94 28.71
C ARG A 912 -54.17 9.74 27.95
N LEU A 913 -52.91 9.84 27.49
CA LEU A 913 -52.18 8.77 26.83
C LEU A 913 -50.97 8.37 27.70
N TYR A 914 -51.01 7.15 28.23
CA TYR A 914 -49.92 6.57 29.03
C TYR A 914 -49.08 5.60 28.17
N ILE A 915 -47.78 5.80 28.18
CA ILE A 915 -46.81 4.96 27.47
C ILE A 915 -45.78 4.41 28.46
N ASP A 916 -45.56 3.09 28.46
CA ASP A 916 -44.51 2.44 29.27
C ASP A 916 -43.16 3.08 28.99
N ARG A 917 -42.61 3.77 30.01
CA ARG A 917 -41.38 4.56 29.90
C ARG A 917 -40.17 3.69 29.56
N ALA A 918 -40.08 2.52 30.17
CA ALA A 918 -38.90 1.62 29.93
C ALA A 918 -38.94 1.01 28.53
N ASP A 919 -40.14 0.70 28.05
CA ASP A 919 -40.29 0.11 26.71
C ASP A 919 -40.08 1.18 25.63
N PHE A 920 -40.58 2.37 25.80
CA PHE A 920 -40.38 3.49 24.89
C PHE A 920 -38.88 3.90 24.84
N ARG A 921 -38.18 3.90 25.98
CA ARG A 921 -36.76 4.14 26.00
C ARG A 921 -35.94 3.09 25.22
N ARG A 922 -36.34 1.81 25.28
CA ARG A 922 -35.75 0.76 24.47
C ARG A 922 -36.03 0.94 22.98
N PHE A 923 -37.22 1.40 22.65
CA PHE A 923 -37.61 1.75 21.28
C PHE A 923 -36.75 2.89 20.74
N CYS A 924 -36.57 3.98 21.51
CA CYS A 924 -35.68 5.09 21.17
C CYS A 924 -34.22 4.64 21.03
N ALA A 925 -33.74 3.80 21.93
CA ALA A 925 -32.37 3.24 21.85
C ALA A 925 -32.16 2.40 20.58
N LYS A 926 -33.17 1.59 20.19
CA LYS A 926 -33.15 0.84 18.94
C LYS A 926 -33.16 1.75 17.72
N ALA A 927 -33.85 2.86 17.80
CA ALA A 927 -33.90 3.91 16.79
C ALA A 927 -32.66 4.85 16.82
N GLN A 928 -31.72 4.63 17.76
CA GLN A 928 -30.52 5.44 17.98
C GLN A 928 -30.84 6.92 18.32
N ILE A 929 -31.93 7.20 18.96
CA ILE A 929 -32.35 8.53 19.42
C ILE A 929 -32.25 8.62 20.95
N ASP A 930 -31.70 9.73 21.47
CA ASP A 930 -31.66 9.98 22.90
C ASP A 930 -33.06 10.23 23.45
N PRO A 931 -33.58 9.40 24.37
CA PRO A 931 -34.88 9.57 24.98
C PRO A 931 -35.06 10.92 25.71
N ASN A 932 -33.96 11.54 26.17
CA ASN A 932 -34.04 12.82 26.86
C ASN A 932 -34.28 13.96 25.86
N THR A 933 -33.75 13.88 24.66
CA THR A 933 -34.04 14.81 23.57
C THR A 933 -35.51 14.72 23.19
N VAL A 934 -36.04 13.49 22.98
CA VAL A 934 -37.49 13.28 22.71
C VAL A 934 -38.34 13.84 23.84
N GLN A 935 -37.97 13.60 25.09
CA GLN A 935 -38.69 14.12 26.25
C GLN A 935 -38.76 15.66 26.25
N ARG A 936 -37.61 16.32 25.99
CA ARG A 936 -37.52 17.79 25.97
C ARG A 936 -38.39 18.39 24.87
N GLU A 937 -38.37 17.83 23.69
CA GLU A 937 -39.13 18.33 22.54
C GLU A 937 -40.64 18.11 22.71
N LEU A 938 -41.06 16.93 23.22
CA LEU A 938 -42.45 16.69 23.56
C LEU A 938 -42.95 17.63 24.68
N THR A 939 -42.07 18.00 25.62
CA THR A 939 -42.39 18.99 26.65
C THR A 939 -42.58 20.39 26.05
N ASN A 940 -41.65 20.79 25.16
CA ASN A 940 -41.69 22.07 24.47
C ASN A 940 -42.93 22.20 23.56
N ALA A 941 -43.33 21.10 22.93
CA ALA A 941 -44.53 21.03 22.10
C ALA A 941 -45.85 20.95 22.91
N GLY A 942 -45.75 20.92 24.26
CA GLY A 942 -46.92 20.79 25.13
C GLY A 942 -47.62 19.43 25.09
N VAL A 943 -46.99 18.44 24.51
CA VAL A 943 -47.51 17.07 24.36
C VAL A 943 -47.26 16.23 25.63
N LEU A 944 -46.10 16.38 26.25
CA LEU A 944 -45.74 15.62 27.46
C LEU A 944 -46.26 16.35 28.72
N ARG A 945 -47.27 15.77 29.40
CA ARG A 945 -47.82 16.32 30.65
C ARG A 945 -46.98 15.88 31.89
N ALA A 946 -46.45 14.66 31.89
CA ALA A 946 -45.58 14.18 32.94
C ALA A 946 -44.67 13.05 32.43
N ASN A 947 -43.40 13.10 32.85
CA ASN A 947 -42.33 12.16 32.40
C ASN A 947 -42.18 10.92 33.31
N ALA A 948 -42.90 10.87 34.44
CA ALA A 948 -42.82 9.78 35.41
C ALA A 948 -44.13 9.64 36.21
N THR A 949 -45.08 8.96 35.63
CA THR A 949 -46.36 8.66 36.28
C THR A 949 -46.45 7.18 36.61
N ARG A 950 -46.66 6.82 37.88
CA ARG A 950 -46.90 5.43 38.28
C ARG A 950 -48.34 5.05 38.05
N ILE A 951 -48.63 4.06 37.21
CA ILE A 951 -49.99 3.59 36.93
C ILE A 951 -49.99 2.06 36.71
N VAL A 952 -51.09 1.47 37.02
CA VAL A 952 -51.47 0.12 36.58
C VAL A 952 -52.18 0.29 35.23
N LEU A 953 -51.52 -0.03 34.10
CA LEU A 953 -52.06 0.17 32.76
C LEU A 953 -53.41 -0.54 32.54
N GLY A 954 -53.64 -1.68 33.16
CA GLY A 954 -54.91 -2.39 33.14
C GLY A 954 -55.92 -2.01 34.23
N ARG A 955 -55.68 -0.88 34.96
CA ARG A 955 -56.56 -0.39 36.02
C ARG A 955 -57.98 -0.17 35.48
N ASP A 956 -58.99 -0.54 36.31
CA ASP A 956 -60.44 -0.40 36.02
C ASP A 956 -60.86 -1.21 34.75
N THR A 957 -60.15 -2.30 34.44
CA THR A 957 -60.44 -3.21 33.34
C THR A 957 -60.27 -4.67 33.79
N VAL A 958 -60.67 -5.63 32.96
CA VAL A 958 -60.43 -7.07 33.18
C VAL A 958 -58.97 -7.47 33.07
N PHE A 959 -58.09 -6.61 32.47
CA PHE A 959 -56.69 -6.83 32.25
C PHE A 959 -55.88 -6.53 33.51
N ARG A 960 -55.25 -7.54 34.13
CA ARG A 960 -54.43 -7.33 35.32
C ARG A 960 -52.97 -7.13 34.93
N THR A 961 -52.39 -5.99 35.26
CA THR A 961 -50.99 -5.66 35.05
C THR A 961 -50.33 -5.18 36.34
N ALA A 962 -49.04 -5.32 36.45
CA ALA A 962 -48.27 -4.68 37.51
C ALA A 962 -48.22 -3.16 37.36
N GLN A 963 -47.93 -2.45 38.44
CA GLN A 963 -47.71 -1.02 38.42
C GLN A 963 -46.43 -0.70 37.61
N THR A 964 -46.55 0.19 36.66
CA THR A 964 -45.49 0.58 35.71
C THR A 964 -45.27 2.08 35.68
N MET A 965 -44.06 2.49 35.41
CA MET A 965 -43.68 3.88 35.24
C MET A 965 -43.93 4.28 33.79
N CYS A 966 -44.79 5.27 33.57
CA CYS A 966 -45.22 5.73 32.24
C CYS A 966 -44.90 7.22 32.00
N TRP A 967 -44.73 7.59 30.74
CA TRP A 967 -44.94 8.93 30.27
C TRP A 967 -46.43 9.18 30.12
N LEU A 968 -46.89 10.35 30.60
CA LEU A 968 -48.25 10.84 30.38
C LEU A 968 -48.23 11.92 29.35
N LEU A 969 -48.87 11.67 28.22
CA LEU A 969 -49.02 12.60 27.09
C LEU A 969 -50.47 13.10 27.00
N ASP A 970 -50.61 14.26 26.39
CA ASP A 970 -51.90 14.81 25.99
C ASP A 970 -52.30 14.29 24.62
N ALA A 971 -53.24 13.34 24.57
CA ALA A 971 -53.73 12.78 23.30
C ALA A 971 -54.53 13.81 22.47
N ASN A 972 -54.99 14.92 23.07
CA ASN A 972 -55.71 16.00 22.36
C ASN A 972 -54.78 17.09 21.86
N ALA A 973 -53.46 16.98 22.10
CA ALA A 973 -52.50 17.97 21.60
C ALA A 973 -52.58 18.06 20.07
N PRO A 974 -52.62 19.26 19.46
CA PRO A 974 -52.72 19.42 18.00
C PRO A 974 -51.64 18.68 17.25
N ALA A 975 -50.47 18.54 17.86
CA ALA A 975 -49.32 17.81 17.32
C ALA A 975 -49.54 16.29 17.22
N LEU A 976 -50.46 15.70 17.99
CA LEU A 976 -50.86 14.30 17.92
C LEU A 976 -52.19 14.10 17.19
N ALA A 977 -52.72 15.16 16.52
CA ALA A 977 -53.94 15.05 15.72
C ALA A 977 -53.78 13.98 14.62
N GLY A 978 -54.65 12.99 14.63
CA GLY A 978 -54.53 11.82 13.75
C GLY A 978 -53.92 10.55 14.37
N VAL A 979 -53.13 10.67 15.46
CA VAL A 979 -52.58 9.49 16.16
C VAL A 979 -53.63 8.75 16.99
N GLY A 980 -54.71 9.41 17.36
CA GLY A 980 -55.79 8.87 18.20
C GLY A 980 -57.04 8.43 17.43
N ASP A 981 -57.10 8.57 16.10
CA ASP A 981 -58.28 8.15 15.35
C ASP A 981 -58.27 6.66 15.03
N LEU A 982 -58.52 5.86 16.09
CA LEU A 982 -58.65 4.40 15.97
C LEU A 982 -60.06 3.98 15.50
N SER A 983 -60.86 4.93 14.98
CA SER A 983 -62.20 4.63 14.46
C SER A 983 -62.18 3.64 13.27
N ALA A 984 -61.05 3.60 12.53
CA ALA A 984 -60.85 2.69 11.43
C ALA A 984 -60.44 1.26 11.85
N VAL A 985 -59.94 1.06 13.08
CA VAL A 985 -59.51 -0.27 13.58
C VAL A 985 -60.68 -1.09 14.15
N ALA A 986 -61.79 -0.46 14.43
CA ALA A 986 -62.95 -1.08 15.05
C ALA A 986 -63.84 -1.91 14.09
N THR A 987 -63.49 -2.06 12.82
CA THR A 987 -64.30 -2.77 11.81
C THR A 987 -63.67 -4.02 11.20
N ALA A 988 -62.64 -4.60 11.82
CA ALA A 988 -62.19 -5.94 11.42
C ALA A 988 -63.15 -7.01 12.09
N PRO A 989 -63.91 -7.79 11.32
CA PRO A 989 -64.74 -8.81 11.88
C PRO A 989 -63.88 -9.85 12.56
N ALA A 990 -64.35 -10.30 13.74
CA ALA A 990 -63.73 -11.43 14.46
C ALA A 990 -63.60 -12.66 13.53
N PRO A 991 -62.46 -13.39 13.57
CA PRO A 991 -62.33 -14.58 12.76
C PRO A 991 -63.37 -15.61 13.20
N GLN A 992 -64.25 -16.00 12.28
CA GLN A 992 -65.21 -17.09 12.52
C GLN A 992 -64.41 -18.38 12.74
N PRO A 993 -64.82 -19.22 13.72
CA PRO A 993 -64.18 -20.52 13.91
C PRO A 993 -64.43 -21.41 12.69
N GLN A 994 -63.35 -21.86 12.07
CA GLN A 994 -63.42 -22.84 10.99
C GLN A 994 -64.05 -24.15 11.53
N PRO A 995 -64.97 -24.77 10.83
CA PRO A 995 -65.50 -26.07 11.19
C PRO A 995 -64.45 -27.14 11.06
N ALA A 996 -64.39 -28.02 12.04
CA ALA A 996 -63.50 -29.14 12.08
C ALA A 996 -63.61 -30.01 10.82
N ALA A 997 -62.46 -30.21 10.15
CA ALA A 997 -62.33 -31.15 9.04
C ALA A 997 -62.48 -32.57 9.55
N THR A 998 -63.57 -33.23 9.16
CA THR A 998 -63.70 -34.66 9.26
C THR A 998 -62.88 -35.31 8.16
N THR A 999 -61.91 -36.12 8.59
CA THR A 999 -61.27 -37.12 7.74
C THR A 999 -62.19 -38.28 7.36
N PRO A 1000 -62.01 -38.86 6.14
CA PRO A 1000 -61.76 -40.28 6.07
C PRO A 1000 -60.27 -40.59 5.73
#